data_d239b61a7839d4df947569e4ae5cbfec
#
_entry.id   d239b61a7839d4df947569e4ae5cbfec
#
_cell.length_a   1.000
_cell.length_b   1.000
_cell.length_c   1.000
_cell.angle_alpha   90.00
_cell.angle_beta   90.00
_cell.angle_gamma   90.00
#
_symmetry.space_group_name_H-M   'P 1'
#
loop_
_entity.id
_entity.type
_entity.pdbx_description
1 polymer ?
#
loop_
_entity_poly.entity_id
_entity_poly.type
_entity_poly.pdbx_seq_one_letter_code
_entity_poly.pdbx_strand_id
1 'polypeptide(L)'
;MKRIVLATALLFCAVCAFADEGMWMINTIDRVLEKRMKSAGLKLDAKMLYDEEQESLSDAVVALAFGCTGSMISNDGLMITNHHCAYSDIHALSTLGHNYLEDGFWAMRRDEELPVKGQAIYFLKKIFDVTDEVMALRQEFDAEHKPMAMRRVYKQIEDKYAQVYEGQGELICSSYYNGNKYYMALYQVYRDVRLVAAPPVSIASFGGDTDNWEWPQHKGDFAIYRIYTAPDGSPAEYAPDNVPMHPKKILKITQDGLKDGDFTMVIGYPGRTNRYASSYAVEEILQIQNPIQAQFRLDQMKIIDKWMNEDVAIRLKYADRYFSLSNVQEIREGEIYCYNRFGVVDAKRTEEQQLQKWLGNSDLIYRLGQKYEDVAGINQQIVYFQETLVRGTNLHRYANALFRGDTVLAAKELEKLDMRVERDLMRYSLGQFFKHVRPVYWGEYLTGLNQRFGGDVDAMLNEVFDGHIHDALTSCKIVAFNEKRDEIEAGVSKNSLEKEYKDAVYRMKLAKKQPMYPDANSTMRLTYGKVCTLDPRDAVSLASRTRTAGVLEKYNADDYEFTLKPDFRELLLQHPDIPVNFLTDNDITGGNSGSPVLNAKGELVGLAFDGNKESLAGDTYFVESMNRCICVDIRYVLWLLRDYAHMDELLTEIL
;
A
#
# COMPACT_ATOMS: atom_id res chain seq x y z
N MET A 1 -4.89 8.01 -72.28
CA MET A 1 -4.70 6.84 -71.41
C MET A 1 -4.19 7.35 -70.08
N LYS A 2 -5.12 7.54 -69.12
CA LYS A 2 -4.80 8.01 -67.76
C LYS A 2 -4.54 6.79 -66.91
N ARG A 3 -3.32 6.63 -66.40
CA ARG A 3 -2.99 5.64 -65.39
C ARG A 3 -3.48 6.15 -64.03
N ILE A 4 -4.51 5.52 -63.50
CA ILE A 4 -4.94 5.69 -62.11
C ILE A 4 -3.98 4.85 -61.28
N VAL A 5 -3.10 5.51 -60.53
CA VAL A 5 -2.32 4.86 -59.46
C VAL A 5 -3.22 4.84 -58.22
N LEU A 6 -3.74 3.68 -57.93
CA LEU A 6 -4.46 3.41 -56.68
C LEU A 6 -3.41 3.29 -55.58
N ALA A 7 -3.15 4.37 -54.86
CA ALA A 7 -2.38 4.34 -53.62
C ALA A 7 -3.28 3.77 -52.51
N THR A 8 -3.18 2.49 -52.31
CA THR A 8 -3.70 1.83 -51.10
C THR A 8 -2.84 2.29 -49.93
N ALA A 9 -3.27 3.36 -49.26
CA ALA A 9 -2.76 3.70 -47.95
C ALA A 9 -3.21 2.58 -47.00
N LEU A 10 -2.35 1.61 -46.78
CA LEU A 10 -2.40 0.76 -45.62
C LEU A 10 -2.20 1.68 -44.41
N LEU A 11 -3.32 2.15 -43.85
CA LEU A 11 -3.35 2.63 -42.47
C LEU A 11 -3.01 1.41 -41.59
N PHE A 12 -1.72 1.22 -41.37
CA PHE A 12 -1.30 0.52 -40.14
C PHE A 12 -1.77 1.39 -38.99
N CYS A 13 -2.99 1.19 -38.52
CA CYS A 13 -3.29 1.43 -37.14
C CYS A 13 -2.35 0.49 -36.36
N ALA A 14 -1.16 0.98 -36.02
CA ALA A 14 -0.47 0.47 -34.87
C ALA A 14 -1.48 0.66 -33.74
N VAL A 15 -2.19 -0.39 -33.39
CA VAL A 15 -2.83 -0.51 -32.10
C VAL A 15 -1.62 -0.54 -31.17
N CYS A 16 -1.18 0.66 -30.75
CA CYS A 16 -0.33 0.75 -29.57
C CYS A 16 -1.13 0.03 -28.51
N ALA A 17 -0.72 -1.17 -28.14
CA ALA A 17 -1.23 -1.86 -26.97
C ALA A 17 -0.65 -1.10 -25.79
N PHE A 18 -1.36 -0.05 -25.40
CA PHE A 18 -1.05 0.74 -24.23
C PHE A 18 -1.44 -0.09 -22.98
N ALA A 19 -0.81 0.21 -21.85
CA ALA A 19 -1.23 -0.27 -20.55
C ALA A 19 -2.72 -0.02 -20.39
N ASP A 20 -3.45 -1.02 -19.94
CA ASP A 20 -4.88 -0.81 -19.68
C ASP A 20 -5.00 -0.33 -18.23
N GLU A 21 -5.27 0.96 -18.06
CA GLU A 21 -5.59 1.52 -16.75
C GLU A 21 -6.68 0.68 -16.09
N GLY A 22 -6.44 0.22 -14.86
CA GLY A 22 -7.46 -0.44 -14.05
C GLY A 22 -6.97 -1.58 -13.19
N MET A 23 -7.46 -1.55 -11.95
CA MET A 23 -7.35 -2.63 -10.98
C MET A 23 -8.67 -3.40 -10.98
N TRP A 24 -8.80 -4.34 -11.93
CA TRP A 24 -10.04 -5.03 -12.25
C TRP A 24 -10.43 -6.02 -11.14
N MET A 25 -11.70 -6.08 -10.81
CA MET A 25 -12.21 -7.08 -9.88
C MET A 25 -12.07 -8.47 -10.49
N ILE A 26 -11.44 -9.39 -9.75
CA ILE A 26 -11.09 -10.72 -10.25
C ILE A 26 -12.34 -11.56 -10.63
N ASN A 27 -13.44 -11.38 -9.91
CA ASN A 27 -14.70 -12.10 -10.13
C ASN A 27 -15.62 -11.47 -11.20
N THR A 28 -15.22 -10.34 -11.81
CA THR A 28 -16.03 -9.65 -12.83
C THR A 28 -15.33 -9.55 -14.18
N ILE A 29 -14.36 -10.42 -14.45
CA ILE A 29 -13.69 -10.48 -15.75
C ILE A 29 -14.71 -10.98 -16.78
N ASP A 30 -15.25 -10.04 -17.54
CA ASP A 30 -16.22 -10.32 -18.59
C ASP A 30 -15.52 -10.70 -19.93
N ARG A 31 -16.32 -11.10 -20.90
CA ARG A 31 -15.82 -11.45 -22.24
C ARG A 31 -15.08 -10.30 -22.94
N VAL A 32 -15.41 -9.05 -22.62
CA VAL A 32 -14.78 -7.89 -23.26
C VAL A 32 -13.38 -7.72 -22.69
N LEU A 33 -13.25 -7.75 -21.38
CA LEU A 33 -11.94 -7.63 -20.69
C LEU A 33 -11.05 -8.84 -21.03
N GLU A 34 -11.59 -10.07 -20.99
CA GLU A 34 -10.85 -11.26 -21.41
C GLU A 34 -10.33 -11.15 -22.84
N LYS A 35 -11.15 -10.67 -23.77
CA LYS A 35 -10.73 -10.46 -25.17
C LYS A 35 -9.63 -9.42 -25.28
N ARG A 36 -9.68 -8.33 -24.48
CA ARG A 36 -8.63 -7.30 -24.44
C ARG A 36 -7.31 -7.89 -23.93
N MET A 37 -7.34 -8.61 -22.80
CA MET A 37 -6.17 -9.31 -22.26
C MET A 37 -5.59 -10.33 -23.23
N LYS A 38 -6.42 -11.12 -23.92
CA LYS A 38 -5.96 -12.05 -24.97
C LYS A 38 -5.33 -11.33 -26.16
N SER A 39 -5.87 -10.18 -26.55
CA SER A 39 -5.28 -9.34 -27.59
C SER A 39 -3.93 -8.73 -27.17
N ALA A 40 -3.74 -8.49 -25.87
CA ALA A 40 -2.48 -8.05 -25.30
C ALA A 40 -1.46 -9.18 -25.11
N GLY A 41 -1.87 -10.45 -25.21
CA GLY A 41 -0.96 -11.61 -25.15
C GLY A 41 -1.35 -12.73 -24.20
N LEU A 42 -2.38 -12.56 -23.34
CA LEU A 42 -2.83 -13.59 -22.40
C LEU A 42 -3.20 -14.90 -23.13
N LYS A 43 -2.71 -16.03 -22.62
CA LYS A 43 -2.96 -17.38 -23.17
C LYS A 43 -3.94 -18.21 -22.32
N LEU A 44 -4.46 -17.63 -21.25
CA LEU A 44 -5.39 -18.28 -20.33
C LEU A 44 -6.82 -17.81 -20.58
N ASP A 45 -7.78 -18.64 -20.18
CA ASP A 45 -9.18 -18.26 -20.11
C ASP A 45 -9.50 -17.63 -18.75
N ALA A 46 -10.56 -16.79 -18.67
CA ALA A 46 -10.94 -16.09 -17.44
C ALA A 46 -11.15 -17.03 -16.25
N LYS A 47 -11.68 -18.24 -16.47
CA LYS A 47 -11.85 -19.26 -15.42
C LYS A 47 -10.54 -19.78 -14.83
N MET A 48 -9.45 -19.73 -15.59
CA MET A 48 -8.13 -20.08 -15.07
C MET A 48 -7.56 -18.99 -14.16
N LEU A 49 -8.07 -17.77 -14.29
CA LEU A 49 -7.69 -16.63 -13.43
C LEU A 49 -8.47 -16.65 -12.13
N TYR A 50 -9.79 -16.87 -12.21
CA TYR A 50 -10.68 -16.97 -11.06
C TYR A 50 -11.84 -17.95 -11.34
N ASP A 51 -12.03 -18.90 -10.43
CA ASP A 51 -13.18 -19.82 -10.43
C ASP A 51 -13.49 -20.22 -8.98
N GLU A 52 -14.75 -20.18 -8.58
CA GLU A 52 -15.17 -20.52 -7.21
C GLU A 52 -15.23 -22.05 -6.97
N GLU A 53 -15.40 -22.84 -8.02
CA GLU A 53 -15.59 -24.30 -7.93
C GLU A 53 -14.32 -25.07 -8.30
N GLN A 54 -13.52 -24.55 -9.24
CA GLN A 54 -12.32 -25.20 -9.74
C GLN A 54 -11.05 -24.48 -9.28
N GLU A 55 -9.90 -25.12 -9.48
CA GLU A 55 -8.62 -24.48 -9.25
C GLU A 55 -8.37 -23.33 -10.22
N SER A 56 -7.92 -22.20 -9.69
CA SER A 56 -7.58 -21.02 -10.47
C SER A 56 -6.32 -20.32 -9.91
N LEU A 57 -5.74 -19.39 -10.65
CA LEU A 57 -4.56 -18.66 -10.19
C LEU A 57 -4.83 -17.85 -8.91
N SER A 58 -6.05 -17.37 -8.73
CA SER A 58 -6.43 -16.62 -7.53
C SER A 58 -6.33 -17.43 -6.23
N ASP A 59 -6.46 -18.76 -6.30
CA ASP A 59 -6.32 -19.65 -5.13
C ASP A 59 -4.88 -19.67 -4.58
N ALA A 60 -3.89 -19.30 -5.40
CA ALA A 60 -2.50 -19.23 -4.99
C ALA A 60 -2.08 -17.84 -4.49
N VAL A 61 -2.95 -16.82 -4.57
CA VAL A 61 -2.64 -15.44 -4.19
C VAL A 61 -3.34 -15.09 -2.88
N VAL A 62 -2.60 -14.56 -1.93
CA VAL A 62 -3.06 -14.36 -0.55
C VAL A 62 -2.82 -12.94 -0.08
N ALA A 63 -3.65 -12.47 0.88
CA ALA A 63 -3.40 -11.21 1.57
C ALA A 63 -2.66 -11.45 2.88
N LEU A 64 -1.60 -10.66 3.11
CA LEU A 64 -0.89 -10.58 4.38
C LEU A 64 -1.53 -9.45 5.19
N ALA A 65 -2.47 -9.81 6.09
CA ALA A 65 -3.22 -8.87 6.93
C ALA A 65 -3.77 -7.64 6.16
N PHE A 66 -4.00 -7.77 4.84
CA PHE A 66 -4.44 -6.72 3.89
C PHE A 66 -3.50 -5.51 3.77
N GLY A 67 -2.25 -5.63 4.23
CA GLY A 67 -1.20 -4.63 4.02
C GLY A 67 -0.30 -4.95 2.82
N CYS A 68 -0.13 -6.23 2.52
CA CYS A 68 0.68 -6.76 1.42
C CYS A 68 0.00 -7.97 0.78
N THR A 69 0.62 -8.45 -0.29
CA THR A 69 0.23 -9.66 -1.04
C THR A 69 1.33 -10.71 -0.96
N GLY A 70 0.95 -11.97 -1.00
CA GLY A 70 1.87 -13.10 -1.17
C GLY A 70 1.34 -14.13 -2.14
N SER A 71 2.15 -15.10 -2.50
CA SER A 71 1.74 -16.21 -3.35
C SER A 71 2.35 -17.53 -2.96
N MET A 72 1.55 -18.59 -3.07
CA MET A 72 1.96 -19.95 -2.77
C MET A 72 2.85 -20.50 -3.88
N ILE A 73 4.03 -21.00 -3.52
CA ILE A 73 5.06 -21.49 -4.45
C ILE A 73 5.45 -22.95 -4.23
N SER A 74 4.93 -23.63 -3.20
CA SER A 74 5.13 -25.06 -3.01
C SER A 74 3.87 -25.76 -2.50
N ASN A 75 3.82 -27.06 -2.69
CA ASN A 75 2.74 -27.91 -2.16
C ASN A 75 2.82 -28.13 -0.64
N ASP A 76 3.91 -27.72 -0.02
CA ASP A 76 4.18 -27.83 1.41
C ASP A 76 4.17 -26.43 2.08
N GLY A 77 3.31 -25.54 1.61
CA GLY A 77 2.94 -24.31 2.28
C GLY A 77 3.92 -23.15 2.17
N LEU A 78 4.96 -23.21 1.31
CA LEU A 78 5.83 -22.06 1.07
C LEU A 78 5.08 -20.95 0.35
N MET A 79 5.21 -19.76 0.89
CA MET A 79 4.65 -18.51 0.38
C MET A 79 5.77 -17.49 0.19
N ILE A 80 5.81 -16.84 -0.97
CA ILE A 80 6.75 -15.75 -1.25
C ILE A 80 6.03 -14.40 -1.22
N THR A 81 6.71 -13.39 -0.67
CA THR A 81 6.29 -11.98 -0.64
C THR A 81 7.52 -11.06 -0.70
N ASN A 82 7.37 -9.75 -0.48
CA ASN A 82 8.52 -8.85 -0.37
C ASN A 82 9.15 -8.86 1.03
N HIS A 83 10.43 -8.51 1.08
CA HIS A 83 11.16 -8.32 2.34
C HIS A 83 10.59 -7.17 3.16
N HIS A 84 10.25 -6.03 2.52
CA HIS A 84 9.68 -4.90 3.24
C HIS A 84 8.30 -5.23 3.85
N CYS A 85 7.55 -6.18 3.29
CA CYS A 85 6.32 -6.71 3.90
C CYS A 85 6.60 -7.54 5.16
N ALA A 86 7.76 -8.18 5.22
CA ALA A 86 8.23 -8.99 6.33
C ALA A 86 9.10 -8.19 7.33
N TYR A 87 9.42 -6.93 7.03
CA TYR A 87 10.40 -6.15 7.79
C TYR A 87 10.12 -6.11 9.29
N SER A 88 8.90 -5.78 9.68
CA SER A 88 8.51 -5.73 11.10
C SER A 88 8.56 -7.09 11.78
N ASP A 89 8.27 -8.17 11.05
CA ASP A 89 8.37 -9.55 11.56
C ASP A 89 9.83 -9.95 11.78
N ILE A 90 10.69 -9.67 10.80
CA ILE A 90 12.14 -9.93 10.87
C ILE A 90 12.77 -9.11 12.01
N HIS A 91 12.37 -7.84 12.13
CA HIS A 91 12.81 -6.98 13.22
C HIS A 91 12.38 -7.54 14.59
N ALA A 92 11.12 -7.98 14.74
CA ALA A 92 10.61 -8.53 15.98
C ALA A 92 11.27 -9.87 16.39
N LEU A 93 11.77 -10.63 15.41
CA LEU A 93 12.52 -11.87 15.63
C LEU A 93 14.01 -11.60 15.91
N SER A 94 14.53 -10.43 15.57
CA SER A 94 15.93 -10.05 15.77
C SER A 94 16.23 -9.77 17.24
N THR A 95 17.47 -10.06 17.65
CA THR A 95 18.00 -9.82 19.00
C THR A 95 19.38 -9.20 18.88
N LEU A 96 19.96 -8.73 19.99
CA LEU A 96 21.35 -8.23 20.02
C LEU A 96 22.39 -9.29 19.59
N GLY A 97 22.08 -10.57 19.72
CA GLY A 97 22.95 -11.68 19.30
C GLY A 97 22.65 -12.21 17.89
N HIS A 98 21.52 -11.88 17.32
CA HIS A 98 21.07 -12.34 16.00
C HIS A 98 20.24 -11.23 15.34
N ASN A 99 20.92 -10.37 14.58
CA ASN A 99 20.27 -9.29 13.84
C ASN A 99 19.91 -9.76 12.44
N TYR A 100 18.74 -10.39 12.30
CA TYR A 100 18.27 -10.95 11.03
C TYR A 100 18.03 -9.90 9.94
N LEU A 101 17.82 -8.63 10.28
CA LEU A 101 17.77 -7.56 9.29
C LEU A 101 19.13 -7.33 8.62
N GLU A 102 20.21 -7.31 9.43
CA GLU A 102 21.56 -7.08 8.93
C GLU A 102 22.23 -8.34 8.38
N ASP A 103 21.95 -9.49 8.97
CA ASP A 103 22.60 -10.76 8.64
C ASP A 103 21.85 -11.60 7.61
N GLY A 104 20.55 -11.32 7.44
CA GLY A 104 19.64 -12.21 6.75
C GLY A 104 19.24 -13.41 7.63
N PHE A 105 18.23 -14.11 7.21
CA PHE A 105 17.77 -15.35 7.84
C PHE A 105 17.52 -16.43 6.77
N TRP A 106 18.06 -17.62 7.00
CA TRP A 106 17.98 -18.75 6.07
C TRP A 106 17.80 -20.03 6.88
N ALA A 107 16.57 -20.55 6.96
CA ALA A 107 16.28 -21.84 7.59
C ALA A 107 16.69 -22.98 6.66
N MET A 108 17.75 -23.69 7.00
CA MET A 108 18.25 -24.83 6.22
C MET A 108 17.38 -26.09 6.43
N ARG A 109 16.62 -26.12 7.53
CA ARG A 109 15.70 -27.20 7.90
C ARG A 109 14.41 -26.65 8.46
N ARG A 110 13.33 -27.43 8.39
CA ARG A 110 12.01 -27.04 8.90
C ARG A 110 11.97 -26.72 10.39
N ASP A 111 12.79 -27.36 11.21
CA ASP A 111 12.89 -27.10 12.64
C ASP A 111 13.61 -25.78 12.98
N GLU A 112 14.23 -25.14 12.01
CA GLU A 112 14.86 -23.82 12.13
C GLU A 112 13.91 -22.67 11.77
N GLU A 113 12.76 -22.96 11.16
CA GLU A 113 11.77 -21.94 10.74
C GLU A 113 11.21 -21.19 11.96
N LEU A 114 11.19 -19.86 11.92
CA LEU A 114 10.86 -19.01 13.06
C LEU A 114 9.39 -18.61 13.08
N PRO A 115 8.63 -18.97 14.13
CA PRO A 115 7.22 -18.57 14.26
C PRO A 115 7.05 -17.06 14.38
N VAL A 116 6.18 -16.48 13.54
CA VAL A 116 5.85 -15.06 13.54
C VAL A 116 4.55 -14.82 14.30
N LYS A 117 4.62 -14.02 15.37
CA LYS A 117 3.46 -13.73 16.20
C LYS A 117 2.58 -12.65 15.58
N GLY A 118 1.29 -12.95 15.48
CA GLY A 118 0.29 -11.97 15.06
C GLY A 118 0.14 -11.82 13.55
N GLN A 119 0.92 -12.54 12.76
CA GLN A 119 0.73 -12.61 11.31
C GLN A 119 -0.53 -13.45 10.99
N ALA A 120 -1.26 -13.03 9.95
CA ALA A 120 -2.44 -13.74 9.46
C ALA A 120 -2.47 -13.72 7.93
N ILE A 121 -2.67 -14.88 7.34
CA ILE A 121 -2.71 -15.07 5.88
C ILE A 121 -4.14 -15.40 5.46
N TYR A 122 -4.69 -14.59 4.58
CA TYR A 122 -6.08 -14.65 4.11
C TYR A 122 -6.14 -15.22 2.70
N PHE A 123 -6.82 -16.35 2.55
CA PHE A 123 -7.11 -17.02 1.28
C PHE A 123 -8.54 -16.71 0.87
N LEU A 124 -8.74 -16.06 -0.27
CA LEU A 124 -10.05 -15.81 -0.82
C LEU A 124 -10.72 -17.12 -1.24
N LYS A 125 -11.91 -17.40 -0.71
CA LYS A 125 -12.69 -18.62 -1.04
C LYS A 125 -13.87 -18.32 -1.93
N LYS A 126 -14.60 -17.22 -1.65
CA LYS A 126 -15.81 -16.89 -2.38
C LYS A 126 -16.15 -15.41 -2.28
N ILE A 127 -16.82 -14.89 -3.31
CA ILE A 127 -17.32 -13.50 -3.37
C ILE A 127 -18.83 -13.52 -3.63
N PHE A 128 -19.58 -12.78 -2.83
CA PHE A 128 -21.04 -12.64 -2.95
C PHE A 128 -21.41 -11.20 -3.31
N ASP A 129 -22.29 -11.00 -4.31
CA ASP A 129 -22.95 -9.69 -4.51
C ASP A 129 -24.05 -9.53 -3.46
N VAL A 130 -23.85 -8.65 -2.49
CA VAL A 130 -24.79 -8.33 -1.41
C VAL A 130 -25.38 -6.93 -1.56
N THR A 131 -25.32 -6.37 -2.77
CA THR A 131 -25.73 -5.00 -3.06
C THR A 131 -27.16 -4.73 -2.64
N ASP A 132 -28.10 -5.59 -3.06
CA ASP A 132 -29.54 -5.38 -2.79
C ASP A 132 -29.85 -5.46 -1.29
N GLU A 133 -29.17 -6.38 -0.56
CA GLU A 133 -29.36 -6.53 0.88
C GLU A 133 -28.82 -5.31 1.65
N VAL A 134 -27.63 -4.82 1.29
CA VAL A 134 -27.06 -3.62 1.90
C VAL A 134 -27.93 -2.40 1.62
N MET A 135 -28.42 -2.27 0.38
CA MET A 135 -29.30 -1.15 0.00
C MET A 135 -30.64 -1.18 0.73
N ALA A 136 -31.24 -2.37 0.90
CA ALA A 136 -32.50 -2.53 1.64
C ALA A 136 -32.32 -2.12 3.11
N LEU A 137 -31.26 -2.62 3.79
CA LEU A 137 -30.96 -2.25 5.17
C LEU A 137 -30.74 -0.74 5.33
N ARG A 138 -30.05 -0.10 4.38
CA ARG A 138 -29.86 1.35 4.40
C ARG A 138 -31.20 2.09 4.34
N GLN A 139 -32.10 1.68 3.45
CA GLN A 139 -33.43 2.30 3.34
C GLN A 139 -34.26 2.15 4.63
N GLU A 140 -34.18 1.00 5.30
CA GLU A 140 -34.86 0.79 6.59
C GLU A 140 -34.32 1.76 7.66
N PHE A 141 -32.99 1.93 7.76
CA PHE A 141 -32.38 2.85 8.72
C PHE A 141 -32.69 4.32 8.41
N ASP A 142 -32.67 4.71 7.13
CA ASP A 142 -33.03 6.07 6.71
C ASP A 142 -34.50 6.38 7.04
N ALA A 143 -35.40 5.42 6.88
CA ALA A 143 -36.80 5.55 7.24
C ALA A 143 -37.02 5.70 8.76
N GLU A 144 -36.18 5.09 9.58
CA GLU A 144 -36.20 5.20 11.04
C GLU A 144 -35.46 6.44 11.58
N HIS A 145 -34.92 7.30 10.70
CA HIS A 145 -34.14 8.49 11.06
C HIS A 145 -32.97 8.19 12.02
N LYS A 146 -32.41 6.98 11.96
CA LYS A 146 -31.27 6.58 12.78
C LYS A 146 -29.98 6.92 12.05
N PRO A 147 -29.06 7.73 12.65
CA PRO A 147 -27.75 7.94 12.10
C PRO A 147 -27.02 6.60 12.02
N MET A 148 -26.64 6.19 10.80
CA MET A 148 -26.06 4.89 10.58
C MET A 148 -24.61 4.96 10.15
N ALA A 149 -23.75 4.34 10.95
CA ALA A 149 -22.41 4.00 10.50
C ALA A 149 -22.49 2.76 9.58
N MET A 150 -22.00 2.86 8.33
CA MET A 150 -21.97 1.74 7.38
C MET A 150 -21.38 0.45 7.98
N ARG A 151 -20.45 0.59 8.95
CA ARG A 151 -19.91 -0.54 9.71
C ARG A 151 -21.01 -1.42 10.37
N ARG A 152 -22.12 -0.84 10.84
CA ARG A 152 -23.22 -1.60 11.43
C ARG A 152 -24.00 -2.38 10.36
N VAL A 153 -24.18 -1.80 9.18
CA VAL A 153 -24.81 -2.51 8.04
C VAL A 153 -23.94 -3.69 7.65
N TYR A 154 -22.66 -3.47 7.44
CA TYR A 154 -21.74 -4.56 7.09
C TYR A 154 -21.77 -5.66 8.13
N LYS A 155 -21.69 -5.30 9.42
CA LYS A 155 -21.74 -6.28 10.51
C LYS A 155 -23.05 -7.09 10.51
N GLN A 156 -24.20 -6.50 10.23
CA GLN A 156 -25.45 -7.25 10.14
C GLN A 156 -25.49 -8.23 8.97
N ILE A 157 -24.95 -7.83 7.80
CA ILE A 157 -24.82 -8.73 6.66
C ILE A 157 -23.83 -9.85 6.96
N GLU A 158 -22.65 -9.53 7.51
CA GLU A 158 -21.64 -10.50 7.92
C GLU A 158 -22.21 -11.52 8.92
N ASP A 159 -22.91 -11.06 9.96
CA ASP A 159 -23.53 -11.93 10.99
C ASP A 159 -24.61 -12.85 10.39
N LYS A 160 -25.40 -12.37 9.42
CA LYS A 160 -26.38 -13.20 8.71
C LYS A 160 -25.70 -14.35 7.97
N TYR A 161 -24.64 -14.05 7.22
CA TYR A 161 -23.92 -15.04 6.46
C TYR A 161 -23.01 -15.93 7.32
N ALA A 162 -22.51 -15.44 8.46
CA ALA A 162 -21.72 -16.22 9.42
C ALA A 162 -22.49 -17.45 9.95
N GLN A 163 -23.83 -17.38 10.04
CA GLN A 163 -24.66 -18.53 10.41
C GLN A 163 -24.65 -19.62 9.31
N VAL A 164 -24.50 -19.25 8.05
CA VAL A 164 -24.51 -20.18 6.90
C VAL A 164 -23.12 -20.77 6.69
N TYR A 165 -22.08 -19.98 6.96
CA TYR A 165 -20.67 -20.33 6.72
C TYR A 165 -19.89 -20.52 8.04
N GLU A 166 -20.59 -20.99 9.10
CA GLU A 166 -20.00 -21.24 10.41
C GLU A 166 -18.77 -22.16 10.30
N GLY A 167 -17.65 -21.73 10.88
CA GLY A 167 -16.38 -22.48 10.85
C GLY A 167 -15.64 -22.50 9.52
N GLN A 168 -16.14 -21.86 8.47
CA GLN A 168 -15.50 -21.87 7.13
C GLN A 168 -14.54 -20.69 6.90
N GLY A 169 -14.49 -19.73 7.81
CA GLY A 169 -13.57 -18.59 7.69
C GLY A 169 -14.16 -17.26 8.15
N GLU A 170 -13.53 -16.16 7.73
CA GLU A 170 -13.93 -14.79 8.05
C GLU A 170 -14.64 -14.14 6.87
N LEU A 171 -15.75 -13.45 7.15
CA LEU A 171 -16.56 -12.72 6.17
C LEU A 171 -16.26 -11.23 6.27
N ILE A 172 -15.96 -10.60 5.14
CA ILE A 172 -15.66 -9.17 5.05
C ILE A 172 -16.52 -8.53 3.97
N CYS A 173 -17.39 -7.61 4.38
CA CYS A 173 -18.21 -6.83 3.46
C CYS A 173 -17.50 -5.54 3.05
N SER A 174 -17.43 -5.25 1.75
CA SER A 174 -16.74 -4.10 1.18
C SER A 174 -17.61 -3.34 0.18
N SER A 175 -17.41 -2.02 0.10
CA SER A 175 -18.08 -1.19 -0.90
C SER A 175 -17.22 -1.01 -2.14
N TYR A 176 -17.88 -0.94 -3.29
CA TYR A 176 -17.27 -0.73 -4.60
C TYR A 176 -18.02 0.37 -5.35
N TYR A 177 -17.34 0.99 -6.34
CA TYR A 177 -17.91 2.06 -7.14
C TYR A 177 -18.53 3.16 -6.26
N ASN A 178 -17.80 3.56 -5.20
CA ASN A 178 -18.21 4.60 -4.24
C ASN A 178 -19.56 4.30 -3.53
N GLY A 179 -19.86 3.03 -3.26
CA GLY A 179 -21.07 2.58 -2.58
C GLY A 179 -22.25 2.34 -3.51
N ASN A 180 -22.02 2.20 -4.82
CA ASN A 180 -23.04 1.77 -5.78
C ASN A 180 -23.13 0.25 -5.89
N LYS A 181 -22.12 -0.47 -5.43
CA LYS A 181 -22.07 -1.93 -5.33
C LYS A 181 -21.47 -2.36 -4.00
N TYR A 182 -21.88 -3.53 -3.51
CA TYR A 182 -21.37 -4.12 -2.29
C TYR A 182 -21.12 -5.61 -2.51
N TYR A 183 -19.93 -6.05 -2.16
CA TYR A 183 -19.58 -7.47 -2.21
C TYR A 183 -19.08 -7.90 -0.85
N MET A 184 -19.37 -9.14 -0.52
CA MET A 184 -18.86 -9.81 0.67
C MET A 184 -17.94 -10.94 0.24
N ALA A 185 -16.75 -10.98 0.82
CA ALA A 185 -15.76 -12.03 0.57
C ALA A 185 -15.65 -12.95 1.79
N LEU A 186 -15.61 -14.26 1.54
CA LEU A 186 -15.28 -15.28 2.52
C LEU A 186 -13.80 -15.61 2.39
N TYR A 187 -13.06 -15.48 3.50
CA TYR A 187 -11.63 -15.79 3.58
C TYR A 187 -11.39 -16.94 4.54
N GLN A 188 -10.57 -17.90 4.15
CA GLN A 188 -9.93 -18.82 5.08
C GLN A 188 -8.66 -18.19 5.63
N VAL A 189 -8.47 -18.22 6.95
CA VAL A 189 -7.38 -17.50 7.63
C VAL A 189 -6.47 -18.47 8.36
N TYR A 190 -5.16 -18.35 8.11
CA TYR A 190 -4.12 -19.14 8.76
C TYR A 190 -3.23 -18.24 9.62
N ARG A 191 -2.87 -18.70 10.83
CA ARG A 191 -2.15 -17.91 11.83
C ARG A 191 -0.83 -18.52 12.30
N ASP A 192 -0.57 -19.80 12.03
CA ASP A 192 0.77 -20.37 12.20
C ASP A 192 1.57 -20.10 10.92
N VAL A 193 2.30 -19.00 10.94
CA VAL A 193 3.15 -18.52 9.84
C VAL A 193 4.57 -18.46 10.36
N ARG A 194 5.52 -19.05 9.63
CA ARG A 194 6.92 -19.11 10.03
C ARG A 194 7.82 -18.52 8.96
N LEU A 195 8.80 -17.72 9.38
CA LEU A 195 9.82 -17.16 8.50
C LEU A 195 10.79 -18.29 8.09
N VAL A 196 11.04 -18.41 6.80
CA VAL A 196 11.92 -19.42 6.19
C VAL A 196 13.18 -18.78 5.60
N ALA A 197 12.99 -17.69 4.84
CA ALA A 197 14.12 -17.02 4.20
C ALA A 197 13.87 -15.50 4.08
N ALA A 198 14.88 -14.73 4.39
CA ALA A 198 14.92 -13.29 4.17
C ALA A 198 16.36 -12.84 3.96
N PRO A 199 16.70 -12.22 2.82
CA PRO A 199 18.02 -11.67 2.60
C PRO A 199 18.31 -10.50 3.57
N PRO A 200 19.57 -10.18 3.85
CA PRO A 200 19.94 -8.99 4.63
C PRO A 200 19.49 -7.71 3.92
N VAL A 201 19.25 -6.63 4.68
CA VAL A 201 18.82 -5.33 4.15
C VAL A 201 19.77 -4.79 3.08
N SER A 202 21.06 -5.07 3.16
CA SER A 202 22.06 -4.72 2.13
C SER A 202 21.82 -5.40 0.77
N ILE A 203 20.98 -6.41 0.69
CA ILE A 203 20.48 -7.04 -0.54
C ILE A 203 19.02 -6.67 -0.80
N ALA A 204 18.18 -6.83 0.23
CA ALA A 204 16.72 -6.62 0.10
C ALA A 204 16.35 -5.16 -0.21
N SER A 205 17.07 -4.22 0.39
CA SER A 205 16.83 -2.77 0.31
C SER A 205 18.06 -2.00 -0.18
N PHE A 206 18.88 -2.60 -1.03
CA PHE A 206 20.07 -1.94 -1.59
C PHE A 206 19.69 -0.62 -2.28
N GLY A 207 20.35 0.46 -1.91
CA GLY A 207 20.02 1.82 -2.31
C GLY A 207 19.07 2.55 -1.38
N GLY A 208 18.58 1.87 -0.33
CA GLY A 208 17.81 2.46 0.78
C GLY A 208 16.73 3.45 0.37
N ASP A 209 16.70 4.59 1.06
CA ASP A 209 15.82 5.73 0.76
C ASP A 209 16.24 6.47 -0.52
N THR A 210 17.56 6.50 -0.84
CA THR A 210 18.09 7.19 -2.03
C THR A 210 17.53 6.65 -3.34
N ASP A 211 17.32 5.34 -3.43
CA ASP A 211 16.73 4.69 -4.61
C ASP A 211 15.21 4.44 -4.45
N ASN A 212 14.58 4.87 -3.36
CA ASN A 212 13.15 4.65 -3.17
C ASN A 212 12.34 5.44 -4.22
N TRP A 213 11.37 4.81 -4.87
CA TRP A 213 10.61 5.36 -5.99
C TRP A 213 11.43 5.78 -7.23
N GLU A 214 12.74 5.56 -7.23
CA GLU A 214 13.59 5.90 -8.38
C GLU A 214 13.78 4.67 -9.29
N TRP A 215 14.16 4.89 -10.53
CA TRP A 215 14.63 3.87 -11.43
C TRP A 215 15.93 4.32 -12.10
N PRO A 216 16.98 3.50 -12.18
CA PRO A 216 17.03 2.04 -11.95
C PRO A 216 17.21 1.64 -10.48
N GLN A 217 16.51 0.58 -10.04
CA GLN A 217 16.67 -0.08 -8.74
C GLN A 217 17.42 -1.42 -8.87
N HIS A 218 17.99 -1.89 -7.75
CA HIS A 218 18.77 -3.13 -7.67
C HIS A 218 18.46 -3.88 -6.36
N LYS A 219 17.19 -3.96 -5.97
CA LYS A 219 16.74 -4.54 -4.71
C LYS A 219 16.37 -6.01 -4.87
N GLY A 220 16.88 -6.86 -3.98
CA GLY A 220 16.45 -8.24 -3.81
C GLY A 220 15.29 -8.35 -2.80
N ASP A 221 14.23 -7.58 -3.01
CA ASP A 221 13.14 -7.39 -2.07
C ASP A 221 12.18 -8.58 -2.06
N PHE A 222 12.59 -9.67 -1.38
CA PHE A 222 11.75 -10.85 -1.17
C PHE A 222 11.91 -11.43 0.23
N ALA A 223 10.87 -12.13 0.70
CA ALA A 223 10.89 -13.00 1.87
C ALA A 223 10.05 -14.24 1.60
N ILE A 224 10.40 -15.34 2.24
CA ILE A 224 9.69 -16.60 2.17
C ILE A 224 9.21 -17.00 3.55
N TYR A 225 7.91 -17.28 3.65
CA TYR A 225 7.28 -17.87 4.81
C TYR A 225 6.80 -19.29 4.49
N ARG A 226 6.53 -20.08 5.53
CA ARG A 226 5.75 -21.30 5.43
C ARG A 226 4.52 -21.19 6.32
N ILE A 227 3.38 -21.61 5.76
CA ILE A 227 2.10 -21.66 6.47
C ILE A 227 1.94 -23.08 7.04
N TYR A 228 1.48 -23.17 8.28
CA TYR A 228 1.23 -24.40 8.98
C TYR A 228 -0.24 -24.53 9.39
N THR A 229 -0.68 -25.78 9.56
CA THR A 229 -2.03 -26.16 9.98
C THR A 229 -1.94 -27.18 11.13
N ALA A 230 -3.04 -27.39 11.84
CA ALA A 230 -3.17 -28.55 12.69
C ALA A 230 -2.97 -29.86 11.88
N PRO A 231 -2.65 -30.98 12.53
CA PRO A 231 -2.43 -32.27 11.83
C PRO A 231 -3.62 -32.77 10.99
N ASP A 232 -4.83 -32.29 11.27
CA ASP A 232 -6.04 -32.59 10.50
C ASP A 232 -6.26 -31.64 9.29
N GLY A 233 -5.34 -30.71 9.06
CA GLY A 233 -5.39 -29.72 7.99
C GLY A 233 -6.21 -28.46 8.29
N SER A 234 -6.80 -28.36 9.48
CA SER A 234 -7.56 -27.18 9.88
C SER A 234 -6.64 -26.00 10.23
N PRO A 235 -7.07 -24.73 10.01
CA PRO A 235 -6.35 -23.55 10.47
C PRO A 235 -6.13 -23.61 12.00
N ALA A 236 -4.92 -23.26 12.42
CA ALA A 236 -4.53 -23.28 13.82
C ALA A 236 -3.63 -22.11 14.19
N GLU A 237 -3.60 -21.77 15.48
CA GLU A 237 -2.52 -20.98 16.08
C GLU A 237 -1.24 -21.82 16.14
N TYR A 238 -0.10 -21.16 16.37
CA TYR A 238 1.17 -21.86 16.49
C TYR A 238 1.12 -23.01 17.52
N ALA A 239 1.48 -24.21 17.07
CA ALA A 239 1.76 -25.36 17.92
C ALA A 239 2.96 -26.15 17.36
N PRO A 240 3.78 -26.79 18.24
CA PRO A 240 4.97 -27.52 17.78
C PRO A 240 4.68 -28.73 16.88
N ASP A 241 3.49 -29.28 16.97
CA ASP A 241 3.01 -30.45 16.22
C ASP A 241 2.23 -30.09 14.96
N ASN A 242 2.09 -28.81 14.66
CA ASN A 242 1.51 -28.37 13.40
C ASN A 242 2.34 -28.84 12.21
N VAL A 243 1.65 -29.10 11.10
CA VAL A 243 2.23 -29.59 9.85
C VAL A 243 2.15 -28.54 8.76
N PRO A 244 3.03 -28.57 7.73
CA PRO A 244 2.93 -27.68 6.57
C PRO A 244 1.55 -27.75 5.92
N MET A 245 1.01 -26.59 5.55
CA MET A 245 -0.25 -26.46 4.83
C MET A 245 -0.11 -26.98 3.40
N HIS A 246 -1.13 -27.66 2.88
CA HIS A 246 -1.23 -28.05 1.48
C HIS A 246 -2.19 -27.10 0.74
N PRO A 247 -1.68 -26.13 -0.05
CA PRO A 247 -2.52 -25.17 -0.77
C PRO A 247 -3.30 -25.85 -1.91
N LYS A 248 -4.50 -25.33 -2.21
CA LYS A 248 -5.32 -25.76 -3.35
C LYS A 248 -4.59 -25.54 -4.67
N LYS A 249 -3.79 -24.46 -4.77
CA LYS A 249 -3.04 -24.06 -5.96
C LYS A 249 -1.70 -23.47 -5.58
N ILE A 250 -0.68 -23.72 -6.43
CA ILE A 250 0.62 -23.06 -6.39
C ILE A 250 0.88 -22.37 -7.72
N LEU A 251 1.70 -21.34 -7.70
CA LEU A 251 2.24 -20.70 -8.90
C LEU A 251 3.50 -21.46 -9.35
N LYS A 252 3.51 -21.86 -10.61
CA LYS A 252 4.70 -22.45 -11.21
C LYS A 252 5.74 -21.37 -11.46
N ILE A 253 6.93 -21.53 -10.92
CA ILE A 253 8.06 -20.65 -11.19
C ILE A 253 8.65 -21.00 -12.56
N THR A 254 8.97 -19.98 -13.37
CA THR A 254 9.69 -20.17 -14.63
C THR A 254 11.01 -19.42 -14.63
N GLN A 255 12.03 -20.04 -15.19
CA GLN A 255 13.35 -19.44 -15.40
C GLN A 255 13.47 -18.77 -16.78
N ASP A 256 12.44 -18.85 -17.61
CA ASP A 256 12.36 -18.15 -18.88
C ASP A 256 12.31 -16.65 -18.66
N GLY A 257 13.27 -15.91 -19.18
CA GLY A 257 13.29 -14.45 -19.05
C GLY A 257 12.23 -13.78 -19.91
N LEU A 258 11.69 -12.67 -19.42
CA LEU A 258 10.81 -11.79 -20.19
C LEU A 258 11.60 -10.88 -21.14
N LYS A 259 10.97 -10.44 -22.22
CA LYS A 259 11.48 -9.44 -23.18
C LYS A 259 10.59 -8.21 -23.17
N ASP A 260 11.09 -7.10 -23.68
CA ASP A 260 10.27 -5.91 -23.87
C ASP A 260 9.08 -6.21 -24.77
N GLY A 261 7.90 -5.79 -24.35
CA GLY A 261 6.63 -6.09 -24.98
C GLY A 261 5.96 -7.39 -24.56
N ASP A 262 6.62 -8.26 -23.79
CA ASP A 262 5.99 -9.47 -23.27
C ASP A 262 4.87 -9.13 -22.31
N PHE A 263 3.76 -9.84 -22.42
CA PHE A 263 2.59 -9.69 -21.55
C PHE A 263 2.92 -10.02 -20.10
N THR A 264 2.41 -9.17 -19.20
CA THR A 264 2.45 -9.41 -17.76
C THR A 264 1.08 -9.17 -17.14
N MET A 265 0.80 -9.86 -16.05
CA MET A 265 -0.32 -9.57 -15.17
C MET A 265 0.10 -9.66 -13.71
N VAL A 266 -0.54 -8.84 -12.89
CA VAL A 266 -0.35 -8.81 -11.44
C VAL A 266 -1.70 -9.11 -10.79
N ILE A 267 -1.73 -10.08 -9.88
CA ILE A 267 -2.90 -10.38 -9.05
C ILE A 267 -2.52 -10.07 -7.61
N GLY A 268 -3.30 -9.22 -6.93
CA GLY A 268 -2.96 -8.81 -5.56
C GLY A 268 -4.08 -8.07 -4.86
N TYR A 269 -3.72 -7.49 -3.71
CA TYR A 269 -4.65 -6.79 -2.82
C TYR A 269 -4.29 -5.30 -2.71
N PRO A 270 -4.48 -4.50 -3.79
CA PRO A 270 -4.19 -3.07 -3.76
C PRO A 270 -5.02 -2.36 -2.70
N GLY A 271 -4.37 -1.50 -1.92
CA GLY A 271 -4.94 -0.89 -0.74
C GLY A 271 -6.03 0.12 -1.04
N ARG A 272 -5.66 1.27 -1.60
CA ARG A 272 -6.62 2.36 -1.82
C ARG A 272 -6.21 3.26 -2.98
N THR A 273 -7.17 3.55 -3.86
CA THR A 273 -7.09 4.63 -4.87
C THR A 273 -8.24 5.61 -4.72
N ASN A 274 -8.18 6.72 -5.44
CA ASN A 274 -9.23 7.74 -5.52
C ASN A 274 -9.33 8.28 -6.95
N ARG A 275 -9.45 7.38 -7.93
CA ARG A 275 -9.44 7.68 -9.37
C ARG A 275 -10.61 8.55 -9.82
N TYR A 276 -11.68 8.51 -9.06
CA TYR A 276 -12.92 9.27 -9.34
C TYR A 276 -13.05 10.53 -8.49
N ALA A 277 -11.95 11.04 -7.91
CA ALA A 277 -11.92 12.29 -7.17
C ALA A 277 -12.27 13.48 -8.06
N SER A 278 -12.95 14.49 -7.50
CA SER A 278 -13.15 15.78 -8.14
C SER A 278 -11.84 16.59 -8.23
N SER A 279 -11.79 17.58 -9.12
CA SER A 279 -10.66 18.52 -9.18
C SER A 279 -10.45 19.23 -7.84
N TYR A 280 -11.51 19.55 -7.13
CA TYR A 280 -11.47 20.21 -5.82
C TYR A 280 -10.85 19.33 -4.74
N ALA A 281 -11.12 18.02 -4.76
CA ALA A 281 -10.47 17.07 -3.86
C ALA A 281 -8.96 16.98 -4.13
N VAL A 282 -8.56 16.97 -5.40
CA VAL A 282 -7.14 16.97 -5.79
C VAL A 282 -6.46 18.28 -5.39
N GLU A 283 -7.11 19.42 -5.57
CA GLU A 283 -6.57 20.72 -5.14
C GLU A 283 -6.39 20.78 -3.63
N GLU A 284 -7.32 20.27 -2.83
CA GLU A 284 -7.18 20.20 -1.37
C GLU A 284 -5.97 19.35 -0.95
N ILE A 285 -5.77 18.19 -1.61
CA ILE A 285 -4.60 17.34 -1.37
C ILE A 285 -3.31 18.10 -1.73
N LEU A 286 -3.26 18.71 -2.91
CA LEU A 286 -2.08 19.39 -3.44
C LEU A 286 -1.70 20.64 -2.63
N GLN A 287 -2.68 21.44 -2.22
CA GLN A 287 -2.43 22.76 -1.61
C GLN A 287 -2.42 22.74 -0.07
N ILE A 288 -3.10 21.79 0.56
CA ILE A 288 -3.27 21.75 2.01
C ILE A 288 -2.63 20.50 2.61
N GLN A 289 -3.05 19.30 2.18
CA GLN A 289 -2.67 18.07 2.89
C GLN A 289 -1.20 17.72 2.69
N ASN A 290 -0.79 17.56 1.43
CA ASN A 290 0.55 17.07 1.09
C ASN A 290 1.68 18.00 1.54
N PRO A 291 1.62 19.34 1.34
CA PRO A 291 2.68 20.23 1.80
C PRO A 291 2.87 20.21 3.32
N ILE A 292 1.77 20.15 4.07
CA ILE A 292 1.84 20.08 5.54
C ILE A 292 2.43 18.73 5.96
N GLN A 293 1.93 17.63 5.40
CA GLN A 293 2.38 16.29 5.75
C GLN A 293 3.86 16.07 5.41
N ALA A 294 4.30 16.41 4.20
CA ALA A 294 5.68 16.28 3.78
C ALA A 294 6.63 17.06 4.72
N GLN A 295 6.31 18.31 5.01
CA GLN A 295 7.14 19.13 5.90
C GLN A 295 7.22 18.56 7.32
N PHE A 296 6.10 18.09 7.87
CA PHE A 296 6.11 17.48 9.21
C PHE A 296 6.94 16.20 9.27
N ARG A 297 6.84 15.33 8.24
CA ARG A 297 7.67 14.11 8.17
C ARG A 297 9.14 14.44 8.07
N LEU A 298 9.50 15.38 7.21
CA LEU A 298 10.88 15.84 7.06
C LEU A 298 11.47 16.37 8.38
N ASP A 299 10.72 17.16 9.12
CA ASP A 299 11.21 17.73 10.38
C ASP A 299 11.27 16.69 11.50
N GLN A 300 10.32 15.74 11.56
CA GLN A 300 10.40 14.58 12.47
C GLN A 300 11.63 13.71 12.18
N MET A 301 11.91 13.43 10.89
CA MET A 301 13.09 12.69 10.47
C MET A 301 14.37 13.36 10.92
N LYS A 302 14.55 14.68 10.74
CA LYS A 302 15.72 15.43 11.20
C LYS A 302 15.94 15.31 12.71
N ILE A 303 14.84 15.31 13.48
CA ILE A 303 14.92 15.15 14.95
C ILE A 303 15.39 13.74 15.31
N ILE A 304 14.81 12.72 14.68
CA ILE A 304 15.14 11.32 14.94
C ILE A 304 16.57 11.02 14.47
N ASP A 305 16.93 11.45 13.27
CA ASP A 305 18.27 11.23 12.68
C ASP A 305 19.39 11.79 13.55
N LYS A 306 19.23 12.98 14.10
CA LYS A 306 20.17 13.56 15.07
C LYS A 306 20.50 12.58 16.18
N TRP A 307 19.51 11.96 16.81
CA TRP A 307 19.70 11.05 17.91
C TRP A 307 20.18 9.65 17.48
N MET A 308 19.75 9.18 16.31
CA MET A 308 20.24 7.92 15.71
C MET A 308 21.74 7.97 15.39
N ASN A 309 22.25 9.14 15.03
CA ASN A 309 23.69 9.36 14.77
C ASN A 309 24.52 9.46 16.05
N GLU A 310 23.89 9.85 17.17
CA GLU A 310 24.57 9.95 18.47
C GLU A 310 24.57 8.63 19.25
N ASP A 311 23.57 7.74 19.04
CA ASP A 311 23.36 6.56 19.88
C ASP A 311 22.80 5.37 19.07
N VAL A 312 23.61 4.29 18.96
CA VAL A 312 23.26 3.07 18.23
C VAL A 312 22.00 2.40 18.81
N ALA A 313 21.79 2.49 20.13
CA ALA A 313 20.57 1.92 20.74
C ALA A 313 19.30 2.67 20.30
N ILE A 314 19.40 3.99 20.08
CA ILE A 314 18.30 4.78 19.51
C ILE A 314 18.08 4.38 18.05
N ARG A 315 19.15 4.17 17.28
CA ARG A 315 19.02 3.72 15.88
C ARG A 315 18.22 2.43 15.79
N LEU A 316 18.52 1.44 16.61
CA LEU A 316 17.76 0.18 16.65
C LEU A 316 16.28 0.39 16.99
N LYS A 317 15.95 1.33 17.89
CA LYS A 317 14.56 1.59 18.31
C LYS A 317 13.75 2.36 17.27
N TYR A 318 14.39 3.26 16.51
CA TYR A 318 13.70 4.24 15.66
C TYR A 318 13.87 4.01 14.16
N ALA A 319 14.65 3.02 13.71
CA ALA A 319 14.87 2.73 12.30
C ALA A 319 13.55 2.48 11.52
N ASP A 320 12.67 1.63 12.05
CA ASP A 320 11.36 1.35 11.45
C ASP A 320 10.48 2.63 11.38
N ARG A 321 10.50 3.43 12.44
CA ARG A 321 9.77 4.70 12.45
C ARG A 321 10.34 5.70 11.45
N TYR A 322 11.65 5.82 11.36
CA TYR A 322 12.34 6.68 10.40
C TYR A 322 11.98 6.29 8.97
N PHE A 323 12.11 5.00 8.64
CA PHE A 323 11.73 4.46 7.32
C PHE A 323 10.26 4.77 6.97
N SER A 324 9.35 4.57 7.92
CA SER A 324 7.92 4.90 7.72
C SER A 324 7.68 6.39 7.46
N LEU A 325 8.43 7.27 8.12
CA LEU A 325 8.32 8.73 7.92
C LEU A 325 8.88 9.14 6.56
N SER A 326 10.05 8.58 6.17
CA SER A 326 10.71 8.82 4.89
C SER A 326 9.79 8.44 3.73
N ASN A 327 9.28 7.22 3.73
CA ASN A 327 8.38 6.75 2.68
C ASN A 327 7.14 7.65 2.52
N VAL A 328 6.52 8.08 3.62
CA VAL A 328 5.37 9.00 3.54
C VAL A 328 5.79 10.38 3.02
N GLN A 329 6.94 10.90 3.44
CA GLN A 329 7.45 12.20 3.01
C GLN A 329 7.68 12.19 1.49
N GLU A 330 8.35 11.17 0.97
CA GLU A 330 8.63 11.02 -0.46
C GLU A 330 7.36 10.85 -1.30
N ILE A 331 6.39 10.06 -0.83
CA ILE A 331 5.09 9.96 -1.48
C ILE A 331 4.42 11.33 -1.59
N ARG A 332 4.39 12.13 -0.51
CA ARG A 332 3.72 13.44 -0.51
C ARG A 332 4.41 14.46 -1.42
N GLU A 333 5.73 14.50 -1.40
CA GLU A 333 6.50 15.35 -2.34
C GLU A 333 6.36 14.87 -3.79
N GLY A 334 6.41 13.57 -4.01
CA GLY A 334 6.22 12.98 -5.33
C GLY A 334 4.82 13.22 -5.90
N GLU A 335 3.76 13.11 -5.08
CA GLU A 335 2.40 13.48 -5.48
C GLU A 335 2.32 14.96 -5.88
N ILE A 336 2.91 15.87 -5.09
CA ILE A 336 2.97 17.31 -5.43
C ILE A 336 3.66 17.50 -6.80
N TYR A 337 4.81 16.87 -6.98
CA TYR A 337 5.56 16.93 -8.24
C TYR A 337 4.74 16.40 -9.43
N CYS A 338 4.15 15.21 -9.28
CA CYS A 338 3.39 14.56 -10.36
C CYS A 338 2.09 15.32 -10.70
N TYR A 339 1.35 15.79 -9.68
CA TYR A 339 0.11 16.54 -9.92
C TYR A 339 0.37 17.83 -10.70
N ASN A 340 1.46 18.54 -10.37
CA ASN A 340 1.86 19.75 -11.10
C ASN A 340 2.38 19.41 -12.51
N ARG A 341 3.25 18.41 -12.63
CA ARG A 341 3.89 18.03 -13.90
C ARG A 341 2.88 17.55 -14.92
N PHE A 342 1.92 16.74 -14.51
CA PHE A 342 0.94 16.12 -15.41
C PHE A 342 -0.36 16.91 -15.50
N GLY A 343 -0.47 18.06 -14.83
CA GLY A 343 -1.66 18.90 -14.87
C GLY A 343 -2.92 18.19 -14.39
N VAL A 344 -2.79 17.38 -13.31
CA VAL A 344 -3.86 16.47 -12.85
C VAL A 344 -5.15 17.23 -12.52
N VAL A 345 -5.05 18.41 -11.89
CA VAL A 345 -6.22 19.26 -11.58
C VAL A 345 -6.95 19.66 -12.88
N ASP A 346 -6.23 20.07 -13.91
CA ASP A 346 -6.84 20.48 -15.20
C ASP A 346 -7.42 19.29 -15.97
N ALA A 347 -6.80 18.12 -15.86
CA ALA A 347 -7.35 16.87 -16.38
C ALA A 347 -8.70 16.56 -15.73
N LYS A 348 -8.77 16.64 -14.38
CA LYS A 348 -10.01 16.44 -13.61
C LYS A 348 -11.09 17.48 -13.95
N ARG A 349 -10.71 18.75 -14.13
CA ARG A 349 -11.65 19.80 -14.62
C ARG A 349 -12.21 19.48 -16.00
N THR A 350 -11.39 18.86 -16.87
CA THR A 350 -11.86 18.42 -18.18
C THR A 350 -12.88 17.27 -18.07
N GLU A 351 -12.66 16.33 -17.16
CA GLU A 351 -13.64 15.26 -16.82
C GLU A 351 -14.95 15.88 -16.27
N GLU A 352 -14.85 16.87 -15.39
CA GLU A 352 -15.99 17.61 -14.83
C GLU A 352 -16.80 18.34 -15.89
N GLN A 353 -16.15 18.96 -16.88
CA GLN A 353 -16.85 19.58 -18.02
C GLN A 353 -17.64 18.56 -18.85
N GLN A 354 -17.10 17.34 -19.01
CA GLN A 354 -17.82 16.25 -19.69
C GLN A 354 -18.99 15.75 -18.86
N LEU A 355 -18.82 15.66 -17.54
CA LEU A 355 -19.88 15.30 -16.61
C LEU A 355 -20.98 16.37 -16.59
N GLN A 356 -20.63 17.67 -16.54
CA GLN A 356 -21.59 18.78 -16.56
C GLN A 356 -22.44 18.78 -17.82
N LYS A 357 -21.84 18.50 -19.00
CA LYS A 357 -22.60 18.34 -20.25
C LYS A 357 -23.62 17.21 -20.17
N TRP A 358 -23.28 16.11 -19.49
CA TRP A 358 -24.19 14.98 -19.30
C TRP A 358 -25.28 15.29 -18.27
N LEU A 359 -24.96 16.01 -17.20
CA LEU A 359 -25.89 16.42 -16.13
C LEU A 359 -26.86 17.54 -16.58
N GLY A 360 -26.53 18.28 -17.63
CA GLY A 360 -27.33 19.41 -18.11
C GLY A 360 -27.33 20.59 -17.14
N ASN A 361 -28.50 21.00 -16.66
CA ASN A 361 -28.67 22.18 -15.79
C ASN A 361 -28.43 21.91 -14.30
N SER A 362 -27.79 20.78 -13.93
CA SER A 362 -27.43 20.51 -12.52
C SER A 362 -26.38 21.49 -12.02
N ASP A 363 -26.52 21.94 -10.79
CA ASP A 363 -25.58 22.80 -10.07
C ASP A 363 -24.57 22.03 -9.20
N LEU A 364 -24.52 20.69 -9.32
CA LEU A 364 -23.75 19.81 -8.48
C LEU A 364 -22.27 20.20 -8.39
N ILE A 365 -21.60 20.41 -9.53
CA ILE A 365 -20.16 20.72 -9.58
C ILE A 365 -19.90 22.09 -8.94
N TYR A 366 -20.77 23.08 -9.18
CA TYR A 366 -20.69 24.37 -8.56
C TYR A 366 -20.83 24.30 -7.03
N ARG A 367 -21.88 23.61 -6.54
CA ARG A 367 -22.09 23.43 -5.07
C ARG A 367 -20.90 22.70 -4.43
N LEU A 368 -20.34 21.73 -5.12
CA LEU A 368 -19.17 21.00 -4.62
C LEU A 368 -17.97 21.94 -4.44
N GLY A 369 -17.67 22.76 -5.46
CA GLY A 369 -16.57 23.74 -5.40
C GLY A 369 -16.75 24.75 -4.26
N GLN A 370 -17.95 25.34 -4.14
CA GLN A 370 -18.27 26.26 -3.04
C GLN A 370 -18.05 25.61 -1.67
N LYS A 371 -18.43 24.32 -1.53
CA LYS A 371 -18.27 23.63 -0.25
C LYS A 371 -16.82 23.33 0.09
N TYR A 372 -15.97 23.04 -0.90
CA TYR A 372 -14.52 22.93 -0.69
C TYR A 372 -13.92 24.26 -0.22
N GLU A 373 -14.30 25.39 -0.83
CA GLU A 373 -13.87 26.74 -0.42
C GLU A 373 -14.31 27.05 1.02
N ASP A 374 -15.59 26.83 1.34
CA ASP A 374 -16.17 27.10 2.66
C ASP A 374 -15.40 26.41 3.80
N VAL A 375 -14.99 25.15 3.59
CA VAL A 375 -14.35 24.32 4.64
C VAL A 375 -12.82 24.31 4.57
N ALA A 376 -12.19 24.91 3.58
CA ALA A 376 -10.74 24.86 3.39
C ALA A 376 -9.95 25.27 4.66
N GLY A 377 -10.37 26.38 5.30
CA GLY A 377 -9.71 26.88 6.49
C GLY A 377 -9.81 25.95 7.71
N ILE A 378 -10.97 25.31 7.91
CA ILE A 378 -11.13 24.35 9.02
C ILE A 378 -10.41 23.02 8.71
N ASN A 379 -10.42 22.56 7.47
CA ASN A 379 -9.69 21.37 7.06
C ASN A 379 -8.18 21.52 7.24
N GLN A 380 -7.61 22.69 6.92
CA GLN A 380 -6.21 23.00 7.21
C GLN A 380 -5.89 22.89 8.71
N GLN A 381 -6.77 23.41 9.58
CA GLN A 381 -6.62 23.28 11.04
C GLN A 381 -6.65 21.81 11.49
N ILE A 382 -7.52 21.01 10.90
CA ILE A 382 -7.62 19.56 11.17
C ILE A 382 -6.33 18.86 10.79
N VAL A 383 -5.75 19.17 9.62
CA VAL A 383 -4.47 18.57 9.19
C VAL A 383 -3.36 18.93 10.19
N TYR A 384 -3.21 20.21 10.58
CA TYR A 384 -2.23 20.59 11.60
C TYR A 384 -2.45 19.90 12.94
N PHE A 385 -3.69 19.80 13.42
CA PHE A 385 -4.00 19.03 14.62
C PHE A 385 -3.56 17.58 14.52
N GLN A 386 -3.86 16.92 13.39
CA GLN A 386 -3.50 15.52 13.16
C GLN A 386 -1.98 15.32 13.12
N GLU A 387 -1.26 16.19 12.41
CA GLU A 387 0.19 16.06 12.28
C GLU A 387 0.95 16.42 13.55
N THR A 388 0.41 17.31 14.37
CA THR A 388 1.03 17.71 15.65
C THR A 388 0.67 16.75 16.80
N LEU A 389 -0.59 16.75 17.25
CA LEU A 389 -0.97 16.03 18.47
C LEU A 389 -1.29 14.54 18.25
N VAL A 390 -1.66 14.12 17.04
CA VAL A 390 -1.99 12.70 16.78
C VAL A 390 -0.79 11.90 16.27
N ARG A 391 0.04 12.50 15.42
CA ARG A 391 1.17 11.84 14.75
C ARG A 391 2.53 12.42 15.10
N GLY A 392 2.55 13.47 15.93
CA GLY A 392 3.77 14.22 16.25
C GLY A 392 4.78 13.48 17.10
N THR A 393 4.34 12.49 17.89
CA THR A 393 5.18 11.70 18.81
C THR A 393 4.76 10.23 18.80
N ASN A 394 5.56 9.36 19.43
CA ASN A 394 5.23 7.95 19.65
C ASN A 394 4.66 7.67 21.06
N LEU A 395 4.35 8.73 21.82
CA LEU A 395 4.00 8.66 23.24
C LEU A 395 2.57 8.16 23.52
N HIS A 396 1.67 8.09 22.54
CA HIS A 396 0.25 7.84 22.76
C HIS A 396 -0.06 6.56 23.55
N ARG A 397 0.57 5.44 23.20
CA ARG A 397 0.33 4.15 23.88
C ARG A 397 0.84 4.17 25.31
N TYR A 398 2.03 4.72 25.51
CA TYR A 398 2.64 4.90 26.83
C TYR A 398 1.77 5.81 27.72
N ALA A 399 1.40 6.98 27.22
CA ALA A 399 0.57 7.95 27.95
C ALA A 399 -0.82 7.39 28.31
N ASN A 400 -1.47 6.69 27.38
CA ASN A 400 -2.76 6.02 27.63
C ASN A 400 -2.66 4.90 28.67
N ALA A 401 -1.59 4.12 28.66
CA ALA A 401 -1.36 3.07 29.66
C ALA A 401 -1.18 3.68 31.05
N LEU A 402 -0.37 4.72 31.17
CA LEU A 402 -0.22 5.46 32.45
C LEU A 402 -1.54 6.02 32.95
N PHE A 403 -2.32 6.69 32.07
CA PHE A 403 -3.61 7.26 32.41
C PHE A 403 -4.61 6.23 32.94
N ARG A 404 -4.57 5.00 32.41
CA ARG A 404 -5.42 3.88 32.84
C ARG A 404 -4.88 3.14 34.07
N GLY A 405 -3.70 3.50 34.56
CA GLY A 405 -3.02 2.80 35.66
C GLY A 405 -2.44 1.44 35.28
N ASP A 406 -2.33 1.14 33.99
CA ASP A 406 -1.71 -0.10 33.48
C ASP A 406 -0.18 0.07 33.42
N THR A 407 0.44 -0.16 34.59
CA THR A 407 1.90 0.01 34.75
C THR A 407 2.71 -1.02 33.97
N VAL A 408 2.16 -2.22 33.71
CA VAL A 408 2.83 -3.28 32.96
C VAL A 408 2.90 -2.88 31.47
N LEU A 409 1.78 -2.45 30.90
CA LEU A 409 1.74 -1.97 29.54
C LEU A 409 2.60 -0.70 29.36
N ALA A 410 2.54 0.23 30.34
CA ALA A 410 3.34 1.43 30.29
C ALA A 410 4.85 1.13 30.27
N ALA A 411 5.32 0.18 31.12
CA ALA A 411 6.72 -0.23 31.10
C ALA A 411 7.12 -0.85 29.74
N LYS A 412 6.29 -1.72 29.18
CA LYS A 412 6.52 -2.34 27.88
C LYS A 412 6.58 -1.33 26.72
N GLU A 413 5.70 -0.32 26.73
CA GLU A 413 5.72 0.72 25.69
C GLU A 413 6.93 1.65 25.88
N LEU A 414 7.34 1.92 27.13
CA LEU A 414 8.53 2.73 27.42
C LEU A 414 9.84 2.09 26.91
N GLU A 415 9.95 0.75 26.95
CA GLU A 415 11.13 0.04 26.42
C GLU A 415 11.38 0.32 24.93
N LYS A 416 10.33 0.62 24.17
CA LYS A 416 10.40 0.95 22.73
C LYS A 416 10.79 2.40 22.45
N LEU A 417 10.75 3.26 23.46
CA LEU A 417 10.93 4.70 23.32
C LEU A 417 12.29 5.15 23.90
N ASP A 418 12.76 6.31 23.43
CA ASP A 418 13.79 7.10 24.09
C ASP A 418 13.22 8.48 24.42
N MET A 419 13.22 8.85 25.68
CA MET A 419 12.59 10.08 26.15
C MET A 419 13.31 11.36 25.68
N ARG A 420 14.57 11.26 25.25
CA ARG A 420 15.30 12.38 24.63
C ARG A 420 14.70 12.70 23.26
N VAL A 421 14.48 11.66 22.46
CA VAL A 421 13.85 11.76 21.13
C VAL A 421 12.42 12.26 21.28
N GLU A 422 11.65 11.63 22.16
CA GLU A 422 10.23 11.97 22.33
C GLU A 422 10.03 13.39 22.86
N ARG A 423 10.95 13.88 23.69
CA ARG A 423 10.93 15.26 24.19
C ARG A 423 11.19 16.27 23.06
N ASP A 424 12.14 16.00 22.17
CA ASP A 424 12.41 16.88 21.03
C ASP A 424 11.27 16.83 20.00
N LEU A 425 10.67 15.66 19.76
CA LEU A 425 9.45 15.51 18.94
C LEU A 425 8.27 16.27 19.55
N MET A 426 8.05 16.16 20.87
CA MET A 426 6.97 16.90 21.56
C MET A 426 7.20 18.41 21.52
N ARG A 427 8.44 18.88 21.67
CA ARG A 427 8.81 20.29 21.51
C ARG A 427 8.39 20.82 20.16
N TYR A 428 8.77 20.12 19.10
CA TYR A 428 8.40 20.47 17.73
C TYR A 428 6.88 20.45 17.55
N SER A 429 6.21 19.40 17.99
CA SER A 429 4.77 19.20 17.85
C SER A 429 3.97 20.30 18.54
N LEU A 430 4.25 20.62 19.81
CA LEU A 430 3.57 21.68 20.55
C LEU A 430 3.85 23.07 19.94
N GLY A 431 5.08 23.32 19.53
CA GLY A 431 5.45 24.58 18.86
C GLY A 431 4.64 24.79 17.58
N GLN A 432 4.54 23.77 16.74
CA GLN A 432 3.74 23.83 15.51
C GLN A 432 2.23 23.89 15.80
N PHE A 433 1.75 23.17 16.81
CA PHE A 433 0.35 23.22 17.23
C PHE A 433 -0.06 24.64 17.62
N PHE A 434 0.66 25.27 18.55
CA PHE A 434 0.35 26.61 19.00
C PHE A 434 0.49 27.69 17.90
N LYS A 435 1.38 27.44 16.93
CA LYS A 435 1.57 28.34 15.78
C LYS A 435 0.43 28.26 14.77
N HIS A 436 -0.11 27.07 14.49
CA HIS A 436 -0.99 26.82 13.35
C HIS A 436 -2.44 26.52 13.72
N VAL A 437 -2.70 25.98 14.92
CA VAL A 437 -4.06 25.69 15.37
C VAL A 437 -4.60 26.89 16.20
N ARG A 438 -5.81 27.34 15.85
CA ARG A 438 -6.41 28.50 16.54
C ARG A 438 -6.74 28.18 18.00
N PRO A 439 -6.60 29.14 18.92
CA PRO A 439 -6.83 28.95 20.36
C PRO A 439 -8.19 28.36 20.73
N VAL A 440 -9.23 28.64 19.94
CA VAL A 440 -10.58 28.13 20.17
C VAL A 440 -10.64 26.57 20.13
N TYR A 441 -9.65 25.91 19.55
CA TYR A 441 -9.57 24.46 19.45
C TYR A 441 -8.60 23.80 20.44
N TRP A 442 -7.83 24.59 21.25
CA TRP A 442 -6.76 24.05 22.08
C TRP A 442 -7.22 23.11 23.20
N GLY A 443 -8.46 23.27 23.66
CA GLY A 443 -8.95 22.62 24.87
C GLY A 443 -8.40 23.26 26.15
N GLU A 444 -8.91 22.83 27.28
CA GLU A 444 -8.66 23.48 28.57
C GLU A 444 -7.20 23.39 29.00
N TYR A 445 -6.63 22.19 28.95
CA TYR A 445 -5.25 21.93 29.42
C TYR A 445 -4.22 22.75 28.60
N LEU A 446 -4.24 22.66 27.28
CA LEU A 446 -3.29 23.37 26.40
C LEU A 446 -3.48 24.88 26.48
N THR A 447 -4.71 25.38 26.65
CA THR A 447 -4.99 26.81 26.88
C THR A 447 -4.37 27.29 28.19
N GLY A 448 -4.59 26.54 29.28
CA GLY A 448 -3.99 26.85 30.58
C GLY A 448 -2.47 26.75 30.57
N LEU A 449 -1.92 25.76 29.89
CA LEU A 449 -0.48 25.55 29.73
C LEU A 449 0.16 26.76 29.02
N ASN A 450 -0.42 27.19 27.88
CA ASN A 450 0.08 28.34 27.13
C ASN A 450 -0.01 29.64 27.93
N GLN A 451 -1.08 29.84 28.73
CA GLN A 451 -1.22 31.04 29.59
C GLN A 451 -0.18 31.07 30.71
N ARG A 452 0.07 29.93 31.38
CA ARG A 452 1.05 29.83 32.47
C ARG A 452 2.49 30.11 32.01
N PHE A 453 2.84 29.67 30.84
CA PHE A 453 4.22 29.77 30.34
C PHE A 453 4.41 30.83 29.25
N GLY A 454 3.36 31.62 28.93
CA GLY A 454 3.48 32.74 27.99
C GLY A 454 3.94 32.32 26.57
N GLY A 455 3.68 31.12 26.14
CA GLY A 455 4.10 30.58 24.83
C GLY A 455 5.49 29.93 24.82
N ASP A 456 6.21 29.89 25.93
CA ASP A 456 7.51 29.24 26.06
C ASP A 456 7.34 27.72 26.09
N VAL A 457 7.53 27.07 24.94
CA VAL A 457 7.36 25.63 24.76
C VAL A 457 8.39 24.83 25.58
N ASP A 458 9.63 25.31 25.73
CA ASP A 458 10.65 24.63 26.54
C ASP A 458 10.27 24.57 28.04
N ALA A 459 9.71 25.63 28.54
CA ALA A 459 9.18 25.64 29.90
C ALA A 459 7.97 24.74 30.07
N MET A 460 7.06 24.70 29.09
CA MET A 460 5.89 23.79 29.07
C MET A 460 6.28 22.32 29.12
N LEU A 461 7.35 21.90 28.42
CA LEU A 461 7.78 20.52 28.37
C LEU A 461 8.12 19.93 29.73
N ASN A 462 8.61 20.75 30.69
CA ASN A 462 8.88 20.24 32.02
C ASN A 462 7.60 19.80 32.73
N GLU A 463 6.52 20.59 32.63
CA GLU A 463 5.20 20.18 33.18
C GLU A 463 4.61 19.00 32.42
N VAL A 464 4.68 19.00 31.06
CA VAL A 464 4.13 17.90 30.25
C VAL A 464 4.78 16.56 30.60
N PHE A 465 6.10 16.52 30.73
CA PHE A 465 6.82 15.29 31.08
C PHE A 465 6.80 14.96 32.58
N ASP A 466 6.29 15.86 33.43
CA ASP A 466 6.02 15.61 34.86
C ASP A 466 4.58 15.10 35.07
N GLY A 467 4.20 14.07 34.31
CA GLY A 467 2.92 13.32 34.48
C GLY A 467 1.76 13.79 33.60
N HIS A 468 1.93 14.78 32.71
CA HIS A 468 0.84 15.38 31.92
C HIS A 468 0.91 15.11 30.41
N ILE A 469 1.66 14.08 29.97
CA ILE A 469 1.77 13.71 28.54
C ILE A 469 0.40 13.40 27.95
N HIS A 470 -0.41 12.61 28.66
CA HIS A 470 -1.76 12.26 28.22
C HIS A 470 -2.64 13.50 28.03
N ASP A 471 -2.61 14.42 28.99
CA ASP A 471 -3.40 15.65 28.93
C ASP A 471 -3.00 16.52 27.74
N ALA A 472 -1.70 16.64 27.46
CA ALA A 472 -1.19 17.39 26.32
C ALA A 472 -1.64 16.80 24.98
N LEU A 473 -1.61 15.47 24.83
CA LEU A 473 -1.99 14.78 23.60
C LEU A 473 -3.50 14.69 23.37
N THR A 474 -4.32 14.75 24.43
CA THR A 474 -5.78 14.52 24.34
C THR A 474 -6.64 15.76 24.61
N SER A 475 -6.04 16.87 25.02
CA SER A 475 -6.76 18.13 25.34
C SER A 475 -7.56 18.66 24.14
N CYS A 476 -6.95 18.67 22.97
CA CYS A 476 -7.59 19.06 21.73
C CYS A 476 -8.34 17.87 21.14
N LYS A 477 -9.65 17.98 20.95
CA LYS A 477 -10.49 16.90 20.43
C LYS A 477 -10.98 17.20 19.03
N ILE A 478 -10.89 16.22 18.14
CA ILE A 478 -11.40 16.29 16.77
C ILE A 478 -12.89 16.68 16.70
N VAL A 479 -13.66 16.42 17.77
CA VAL A 479 -15.09 16.76 17.86
C VAL A 479 -15.33 18.24 17.67
N ALA A 480 -14.53 19.10 18.32
CA ALA A 480 -14.68 20.55 18.20
C ALA A 480 -14.47 21.07 16.76
N PHE A 481 -13.54 20.45 16.02
CA PHE A 481 -13.35 20.76 14.60
C PHE A 481 -14.50 20.27 13.75
N ASN A 482 -15.01 19.06 14.02
CA ASN A 482 -16.14 18.49 13.28
C ASN A 482 -17.41 19.32 13.50
N GLU A 483 -17.72 19.69 14.73
CA GLU A 483 -18.86 20.57 15.05
C GLU A 483 -18.77 21.90 14.29
N LYS A 484 -17.59 22.52 14.26
CA LYS A 484 -17.40 23.77 13.51
C LYS A 484 -17.49 23.57 12.01
N ARG A 485 -16.98 22.46 11.48
CA ARG A 485 -17.13 22.12 10.08
C ARG A 485 -18.61 21.89 9.72
N ASP A 486 -19.34 21.13 10.53
CA ASP A 486 -20.76 20.85 10.33
C ASP A 486 -21.60 22.14 10.34
N GLU A 487 -21.25 23.10 11.22
CA GLU A 487 -21.85 24.46 11.23
C GLU A 487 -21.60 25.19 9.89
N ILE A 488 -20.37 25.17 9.38
CA ILE A 488 -20.00 25.80 8.10
C ILE A 488 -20.70 25.10 6.93
N GLU A 489 -20.79 23.77 6.98
CA GLU A 489 -21.43 22.97 5.94
C GLU A 489 -22.96 23.17 5.86
N ALA A 490 -23.58 23.65 6.94
CA ALA A 490 -25.00 24.02 6.97
C ALA A 490 -25.95 22.90 6.45
N GLY A 491 -25.72 21.67 6.90
CA GLY A 491 -26.57 20.51 6.59
C GLY A 491 -26.22 19.72 5.34
N VAL A 492 -25.40 20.25 4.40
CA VAL A 492 -24.91 19.52 3.23
C VAL A 492 -23.40 19.44 3.28
N SER A 493 -22.87 18.28 3.62
CA SER A 493 -21.43 18.11 3.80
C SER A 493 -20.66 18.00 2.48
N LYS A 494 -19.41 18.46 2.50
CA LYS A 494 -18.45 18.26 1.41
C LYS A 494 -18.39 16.79 0.98
N ASN A 495 -18.30 15.87 1.95
CA ASN A 495 -18.22 14.44 1.68
C ASN A 495 -19.50 13.90 1.01
N SER A 496 -20.67 14.44 1.36
CA SER A 496 -21.93 14.07 0.72
C SER A 496 -21.98 14.51 -0.75
N LEU A 497 -21.53 15.73 -1.04
CA LEU A 497 -21.45 16.23 -2.42
C LEU A 497 -20.38 15.50 -3.24
N GLU A 498 -19.25 15.18 -2.66
CA GLU A 498 -18.22 14.36 -3.32
C GLU A 498 -18.75 12.96 -3.67
N LYS A 499 -19.54 12.37 -2.77
CA LYS A 499 -20.22 11.12 -3.04
C LYS A 499 -21.23 11.27 -4.20
N GLU A 500 -22.06 12.31 -4.18
CA GLU A 500 -23.04 12.60 -5.25
C GLU A 500 -22.33 12.80 -6.61
N TYR A 501 -21.19 13.49 -6.61
CA TYR A 501 -20.33 13.66 -7.79
C TYR A 501 -19.84 12.32 -8.33
N LYS A 502 -19.24 11.47 -7.48
CA LYS A 502 -18.76 10.15 -7.88
C LYS A 502 -19.89 9.23 -8.36
N ASP A 503 -21.05 9.31 -7.75
CA ASP A 503 -22.26 8.59 -8.20
C ASP A 503 -22.72 9.07 -9.58
N ALA A 504 -22.61 10.37 -9.85
CA ALA A 504 -22.92 10.93 -11.17
C ALA A 504 -21.91 10.47 -12.24
N VAL A 505 -20.62 10.43 -11.92
CA VAL A 505 -19.58 9.87 -12.79
C VAL A 505 -19.86 8.40 -13.10
N TYR A 506 -20.19 7.61 -12.08
CA TYR A 506 -20.56 6.19 -12.23
C TYR A 506 -21.73 6.02 -13.21
N ARG A 507 -22.82 6.75 -13.00
CA ARG A 507 -24.01 6.70 -13.87
C ARG A 507 -23.72 7.15 -15.31
N MET A 508 -22.89 8.19 -15.49
CA MET A 508 -22.48 8.65 -16.81
C MET A 508 -21.69 7.58 -17.56
N LYS A 509 -20.67 7.00 -16.92
CA LYS A 509 -19.84 5.95 -17.53
C LYS A 509 -20.68 4.72 -17.90
N LEU A 510 -21.58 4.30 -17.01
CA LEU A 510 -22.51 3.19 -17.25
C LEU A 510 -23.42 3.48 -18.46
N ALA A 511 -24.05 4.66 -18.53
CA ALA A 511 -24.89 5.06 -19.64
C ALA A 511 -24.14 5.11 -20.98
N LYS A 512 -22.88 5.52 -20.97
CA LYS A 512 -21.98 5.54 -22.13
C LYS A 512 -21.36 4.18 -22.47
N LYS A 513 -21.60 3.14 -21.67
CA LYS A 513 -20.98 1.80 -21.80
C LYS A 513 -19.44 1.87 -21.81
N GLN A 514 -18.88 2.79 -21.04
CA GLN A 514 -17.44 2.91 -20.89
C GLN A 514 -16.91 1.83 -19.92
N PRO A 515 -15.75 1.24 -20.18
CA PRO A 515 -15.09 0.37 -19.20
C PRO A 515 -14.89 1.10 -17.88
N MET A 516 -15.11 0.41 -16.79
CA MET A 516 -14.97 1.01 -15.48
C MET A 516 -14.57 -0.07 -14.46
N TYR A 517 -13.62 0.26 -13.63
CA TYR A 517 -13.18 -0.52 -12.48
C TYR A 517 -13.43 0.30 -11.21
N PRO A 518 -13.69 -0.32 -10.05
CA PRO A 518 -13.83 0.43 -8.81
C PRO A 518 -12.47 0.81 -8.24
N ASP A 519 -12.41 1.90 -7.46
CA ASP A 519 -11.23 2.23 -6.68
C ASP A 519 -10.76 1.02 -5.87
N ALA A 520 -9.45 0.89 -5.67
CA ALA A 520 -8.85 -0.13 -4.83
C ALA A 520 -9.32 0.04 -3.37
N ASN A 521 -9.51 -1.07 -2.66
CA ASN A 521 -10.06 -1.11 -1.31
C ASN A 521 -9.59 -2.34 -0.50
N SER A 522 -8.35 -2.77 -0.72
CA SER A 522 -7.72 -3.95 -0.11
C SER A 522 -8.41 -5.28 -0.46
N THR A 523 -9.11 -5.35 -1.59
CA THR A 523 -9.69 -6.59 -2.10
C THR A 523 -8.91 -7.09 -3.30
N MET A 524 -9.03 -8.39 -3.61
CA MET A 524 -8.28 -8.99 -4.72
C MET A 524 -8.60 -8.34 -6.06
N ARG A 525 -7.57 -7.94 -6.78
CA ARG A 525 -7.64 -7.32 -8.10
C ARG A 525 -6.64 -7.93 -9.06
N LEU A 526 -6.95 -7.78 -10.34
CA LEU A 526 -6.05 -8.11 -11.44
C LEU A 526 -5.76 -6.85 -12.25
N THR A 527 -4.50 -6.65 -12.60
CA THR A 527 -4.04 -5.67 -13.58
C THR A 527 -3.17 -6.37 -14.61
N TYR A 528 -3.16 -5.88 -15.83
CA TYR A 528 -2.34 -6.45 -16.90
C TYR A 528 -1.62 -5.36 -17.68
N GLY A 529 -0.50 -5.74 -18.25
CA GLY A 529 0.39 -4.84 -18.97
C GLY A 529 1.47 -5.61 -19.71
N LYS A 530 2.61 -5.00 -19.88
CA LYS A 530 3.77 -5.56 -20.56
C LYS A 530 5.08 -5.05 -19.96
N VAL A 531 6.15 -5.78 -20.21
CA VAL A 531 7.51 -5.28 -19.92
C VAL A 531 7.83 -4.11 -20.83
N CYS A 532 8.27 -2.98 -20.27
CA CYS A 532 8.54 -1.79 -21.05
C CYS A 532 9.62 -0.90 -20.43
N THR A 533 10.19 -0.02 -21.25
CA THR A 533 11.13 1.03 -20.85
C THR A 533 10.42 2.18 -20.15
N LEU A 534 11.19 3.09 -19.58
CA LEU A 534 10.70 4.35 -19.02
C LEU A 534 11.43 5.52 -19.68
N ASP A 535 10.67 6.43 -20.28
CA ASP A 535 11.18 7.66 -20.86
C ASP A 535 10.72 8.86 -20.01
N PRO A 536 11.37 9.12 -18.86
CA PRO A 536 10.85 10.05 -17.85
C PRO A 536 10.91 11.52 -18.28
N ARG A 537 11.76 11.87 -19.25
CA ARG A 537 11.92 13.22 -19.78
C ARG A 537 12.58 13.20 -21.15
N ASP A 538 12.58 14.36 -21.84
CA ASP A 538 13.22 14.52 -23.14
C ASP A 538 14.66 14.01 -23.15
N ALA A 539 15.01 13.25 -24.17
CA ALA A 539 16.32 12.64 -24.42
C ALA A 539 16.83 11.66 -23.31
N VAL A 540 15.95 11.19 -22.43
CA VAL A 540 16.27 10.16 -21.42
C VAL A 540 15.40 8.94 -21.64
N SER A 541 16.03 7.81 -21.91
CA SER A 541 15.37 6.51 -22.02
C SER A 541 16.05 5.51 -21.09
N LEU A 542 15.30 4.96 -20.16
CA LEU A 542 15.78 4.02 -19.16
C LEU A 542 15.37 2.60 -19.57
N ALA A 543 16.35 1.68 -19.53
CA ALA A 543 16.13 0.28 -19.86
C ALA A 543 15.09 -0.36 -18.92
N SER A 544 14.39 -1.35 -19.42
CA SER A 544 13.37 -2.09 -18.65
C SER A 544 13.95 -3.05 -17.60
N ARG A 545 15.27 -3.24 -17.53
CA ARG A 545 15.91 -4.22 -16.64
C ARG A 545 17.21 -3.73 -16.06
N THR A 546 17.49 -4.14 -14.84
CA THR A 546 18.75 -3.99 -14.16
C THR A 546 19.45 -5.34 -13.96
N ARG A 547 20.74 -5.31 -13.67
CA ARG A 547 21.60 -6.49 -13.50
C ARG A 547 22.51 -6.32 -12.30
N THR A 548 23.11 -7.40 -11.85
CA THR A 548 24.10 -7.42 -10.76
C THR A 548 25.29 -6.49 -11.01
N ALA A 549 25.68 -6.24 -12.26
CA ALA A 549 26.68 -5.22 -12.59
C ALA A 549 26.31 -3.83 -12.02
N GLY A 550 25.04 -3.44 -12.10
CA GLY A 550 24.56 -2.15 -11.58
C GLY A 550 24.61 -2.06 -10.04
N VAL A 551 24.52 -3.18 -9.32
CA VAL A 551 24.78 -3.22 -7.87
C VAL A 551 26.24 -2.83 -7.60
N LEU A 552 27.17 -3.40 -8.38
CA LEU A 552 28.62 -3.10 -8.24
C LEU A 552 28.94 -1.65 -8.64
N GLU A 553 28.26 -1.10 -9.65
CA GLU A 553 28.43 0.31 -10.08
C GLU A 553 28.01 1.30 -9.00
N LYS A 554 26.97 0.97 -8.23
CA LYS A 554 26.44 1.79 -7.14
C LYS A 554 27.16 1.54 -5.80
N TYR A 555 27.93 0.46 -5.66
CA TYR A 555 28.59 0.12 -4.41
C TYR A 555 29.43 1.27 -3.85
N ASN A 556 29.19 1.60 -2.60
CA ASN A 556 29.96 2.58 -1.83
C ASN A 556 30.17 2.07 -0.40
N ALA A 557 31.45 1.83 -0.03
CA ALA A 557 31.77 1.29 1.29
C ALA A 557 31.52 2.27 2.45
N ASP A 558 31.48 3.57 2.14
CA ASP A 558 31.29 4.64 3.12
C ASP A 558 29.80 5.06 3.26
N ASP A 559 28.92 4.42 2.50
CA ASP A 559 27.48 4.69 2.52
C ASP A 559 26.71 3.44 2.93
N TYR A 560 25.99 3.53 4.03
CA TYR A 560 25.22 2.40 4.57
C TYR A 560 24.18 1.86 3.58
N GLU A 561 23.55 2.71 2.79
CA GLU A 561 22.52 2.31 1.81
C GLU A 561 23.10 1.56 0.61
N PHE A 562 24.36 1.82 0.26
CA PHE A 562 25.06 1.23 -0.88
C PHE A 562 26.20 0.27 -0.50
N THR A 563 26.31 -0.05 0.79
CA THR A 563 27.34 -1.00 1.25
C THR A 563 26.92 -2.45 0.99
N LEU A 564 27.90 -3.34 0.83
CA LEU A 564 27.70 -4.77 0.61
C LEU A 564 28.58 -5.58 1.56
N LYS A 565 28.10 -6.74 1.97
CA LYS A 565 28.96 -7.73 2.67
C LYS A 565 30.07 -8.21 1.72
N PRO A 566 31.29 -8.43 2.21
CA PRO A 566 32.45 -8.79 1.37
C PRO A 566 32.24 -10.06 0.52
N ASP A 567 31.63 -11.09 1.11
CA ASP A 567 31.29 -12.35 0.45
C ASP A 567 30.27 -12.17 -0.69
N PHE A 568 29.25 -11.38 -0.45
CA PHE A 568 28.25 -11.06 -1.47
C PHE A 568 28.85 -10.23 -2.61
N ARG A 569 29.71 -9.25 -2.28
CA ARG A 569 30.41 -8.45 -3.29
C ARG A 569 31.32 -9.34 -4.17
N GLU A 570 32.02 -10.31 -3.58
CA GLU A 570 32.86 -11.26 -4.34
C GLU A 570 32.02 -12.13 -5.28
N LEU A 571 30.85 -12.59 -4.81
CA LEU A 571 29.89 -13.36 -5.62
C LEU A 571 29.37 -12.53 -6.81
N LEU A 572 29.03 -11.26 -6.60
CA LEU A 572 28.60 -10.34 -7.66
C LEU A 572 29.68 -10.13 -8.74
N LEU A 573 30.96 -10.02 -8.36
CA LEU A 573 32.07 -9.88 -9.30
C LEU A 573 32.20 -11.08 -10.23
N GLN A 574 31.81 -12.28 -9.77
CA GLN A 574 31.80 -13.51 -10.57
C GLN A 574 30.56 -13.62 -11.46
N HIS A 575 29.47 -12.92 -11.12
CA HIS A 575 28.16 -13.02 -11.77
C HIS A 575 27.57 -11.65 -12.12
N PRO A 576 28.18 -10.87 -13.05
CA PRO A 576 27.75 -9.49 -13.35
C PRO A 576 26.43 -9.39 -14.15
N ASP A 577 25.97 -10.49 -14.73
CA ASP A 577 24.86 -10.50 -15.71
C ASP A 577 23.55 -11.07 -15.17
N ILE A 578 23.44 -11.36 -13.87
CA ILE A 578 22.18 -11.83 -13.28
C ILE A 578 21.15 -10.68 -13.33
N PRO A 579 19.94 -10.92 -13.88
CA PRO A 579 18.87 -9.89 -13.84
C PRO A 579 18.42 -9.68 -12.41
N VAL A 580 18.25 -8.40 -12.00
CA VAL A 580 17.85 -8.03 -10.63
C VAL A 580 16.41 -7.53 -10.60
N ASN A 581 16.12 -6.41 -11.27
CA ASN A 581 14.78 -5.85 -11.33
C ASN A 581 14.34 -5.61 -12.78
N PHE A 582 13.03 -5.51 -12.99
CA PHE A 582 12.46 -5.14 -14.27
C PHE A 582 11.22 -4.26 -14.12
N LEU A 583 10.90 -3.53 -15.19
CA LEU A 583 9.74 -2.64 -15.27
C LEU A 583 8.61 -3.27 -16.06
N THR A 584 7.38 -3.04 -15.59
CA THR A 584 6.16 -3.27 -16.36
C THR A 584 5.25 -2.04 -16.29
N ASP A 585 4.28 -1.93 -17.18
CA ASP A 585 3.27 -0.87 -17.15
C ASP A 585 1.96 -1.31 -16.45
N ASN A 586 2.03 -2.33 -15.58
CA ASN A 586 0.90 -2.73 -14.75
C ASN A 586 0.49 -1.62 -13.79
N ASP A 587 -0.84 -1.43 -13.65
CA ASP A 587 -1.42 -0.47 -12.71
C ASP A 587 -1.40 -1.05 -11.30
N ILE A 588 -0.59 -0.50 -10.40
CA ILE A 588 -0.43 -0.93 -9.01
C ILE A 588 -0.53 0.22 -8.02
N THR A 589 -0.81 -0.09 -6.76
CA THR A 589 -0.68 0.83 -5.62
C THR A 589 -0.22 0.08 -4.38
N GLY A 590 0.00 0.78 -3.27
CA GLY A 590 0.31 0.17 -1.97
C GLY A 590 -0.64 -0.97 -1.62
N GLY A 591 -0.10 -2.10 -1.11
CA GLY A 591 -0.82 -3.36 -0.94
C GLY A 591 -0.53 -4.40 -2.04
N ASN A 592 -0.13 -3.95 -3.26
CA ASN A 592 0.40 -4.84 -4.29
C ASN A 592 1.84 -5.32 -3.99
N SER A 593 2.49 -4.78 -2.99
CA SER A 593 3.79 -5.30 -2.52
C SER A 593 3.74 -6.80 -2.29
N GLY A 594 4.64 -7.57 -2.93
CA GLY A 594 4.69 -9.04 -2.89
C GLY A 594 3.72 -9.73 -3.85
N SER A 595 2.92 -8.98 -4.63
CA SER A 595 2.05 -9.57 -5.65
C SER A 595 2.87 -10.30 -6.69
N PRO A 596 2.44 -11.52 -7.09
CA PRO A 596 3.08 -12.23 -8.18
C PRO A 596 2.91 -11.46 -9.50
N VAL A 597 4.03 -11.29 -10.21
CA VAL A 597 4.03 -10.91 -11.61
C VAL A 597 4.05 -12.17 -12.45
N LEU A 598 3.03 -12.36 -13.25
CA LEU A 598 2.80 -13.57 -14.03
C LEU A 598 2.95 -13.28 -15.52
N ASN A 599 3.51 -14.26 -16.26
CA ASN A 599 3.59 -14.19 -17.71
C ASN A 599 2.25 -14.56 -18.38
N ALA A 600 2.22 -14.56 -19.71
CA ALA A 600 1.04 -14.91 -20.50
C ALA A 600 0.46 -16.31 -20.20
N LYS A 601 1.23 -17.22 -19.62
CA LYS A 601 0.83 -18.60 -19.27
C LYS A 601 0.42 -18.73 -17.80
N GLY A 602 0.51 -17.67 -17.00
CA GLY A 602 0.27 -17.70 -15.56
C GLY A 602 1.43 -18.23 -14.73
N GLU A 603 2.64 -18.24 -15.28
CA GLU A 603 3.85 -18.65 -14.57
C GLU A 603 4.48 -17.45 -13.86
N LEU A 604 5.00 -17.65 -12.65
CA LEU A 604 5.64 -16.64 -11.82
C LEU A 604 6.99 -16.22 -12.42
N VAL A 605 7.13 -14.93 -12.73
CA VAL A 605 8.34 -14.34 -13.32
C VAL A 605 8.98 -13.26 -12.43
N GLY A 606 8.27 -12.80 -11.42
CA GLY A 606 8.78 -11.79 -10.49
C GLY A 606 7.76 -11.41 -9.42
N LEU A 607 8.14 -10.46 -8.58
CA LEU A 607 7.30 -9.89 -7.53
C LEU A 607 7.23 -8.38 -7.73
N ALA A 608 6.02 -7.83 -7.72
CA ALA A 608 5.83 -6.39 -7.65
C ALA A 608 6.28 -5.88 -6.27
N PHE A 609 7.06 -4.80 -6.21
CA PHE A 609 7.50 -4.28 -4.92
C PHE A 609 7.46 -2.76 -4.81
N ASP A 610 7.54 -2.03 -5.93
CA ASP A 610 7.60 -0.57 -5.92
C ASP A 610 6.96 0.01 -7.19
N GLY A 611 6.72 1.32 -7.18
CA GLY A 611 6.43 2.13 -8.35
C GLY A 611 7.59 3.07 -8.66
N ASN A 612 7.61 3.67 -9.84
CA ASN A 612 8.55 4.75 -10.13
C ASN A 612 8.01 6.10 -9.62
N LYS A 613 8.88 7.08 -9.44
CA LYS A 613 8.54 8.43 -8.95
C LYS A 613 7.44 9.10 -9.77
N GLU A 614 7.46 8.94 -11.07
CA GLU A 614 6.44 9.50 -11.97
C GLU A 614 5.08 8.80 -11.82
N SER A 615 5.00 7.66 -11.13
CA SER A 615 3.74 6.95 -10.86
C SER A 615 3.02 7.43 -9.59
N LEU A 616 3.62 8.32 -8.79
CA LEU A 616 3.08 8.74 -7.49
C LEU A 616 1.74 9.51 -7.58
N ALA A 617 1.35 10.02 -8.75
CA ALA A 617 -0.02 10.49 -8.99
C ALA A 617 -1.02 9.34 -9.19
N GLY A 618 -0.55 8.10 -9.33
CA GLY A 618 -1.32 6.95 -9.79
C GLY A 618 -2.56 6.63 -8.96
N ASP A 619 -2.56 6.89 -7.68
CA ASP A 619 -3.75 6.67 -6.84
C ASP A 619 -4.94 7.56 -7.23
N THR A 620 -4.68 8.69 -7.87
CA THR A 620 -5.69 9.68 -8.28
C THR A 620 -5.78 9.81 -9.81
N TYR A 621 -4.66 9.70 -10.51
CA TYR A 621 -4.57 9.88 -11.95
C TYR A 621 -3.47 9.01 -12.55
N PHE A 622 -3.85 8.00 -13.33
CA PHE A 622 -2.92 7.10 -13.99
C PHE A 622 -2.36 7.75 -15.26
N VAL A 623 -1.04 7.83 -15.36
CA VAL A 623 -0.34 8.37 -16.54
C VAL A 623 0.31 7.20 -17.27
N GLU A 624 -0.37 6.69 -18.29
CA GLU A 624 -0.02 5.48 -19.04
C GLU A 624 1.45 5.45 -19.53
N SER A 625 1.95 6.58 -20.01
CA SER A 625 3.33 6.69 -20.48
C SER A 625 4.38 6.70 -19.37
N MET A 626 3.99 6.94 -18.12
CA MET A 626 4.89 7.19 -17.00
C MET A 626 4.79 6.17 -15.87
N ASN A 627 3.58 5.67 -15.58
CA ASN A 627 3.40 4.72 -14.49
C ASN A 627 4.10 3.40 -14.80
N ARG A 628 4.97 2.97 -13.90
CA ARG A 628 5.67 1.69 -13.97
C ARG A 628 5.60 0.96 -12.64
N CYS A 629 5.37 -0.33 -12.74
CA CYS A 629 5.56 -1.28 -11.65
C CYS A 629 7.00 -1.76 -11.69
N ILE A 630 7.72 -1.64 -10.59
CA ILE A 630 9.07 -2.16 -10.42
C ILE A 630 8.97 -3.54 -9.77
N CYS A 631 9.63 -4.52 -10.38
CA CYS A 631 9.51 -5.93 -10.02
C CYS A 631 10.87 -6.55 -9.70
N VAL A 632 10.93 -7.39 -8.67
CA VAL A 632 12.07 -8.28 -8.46
C VAL A 632 12.00 -9.42 -9.47
N ASP A 633 13.07 -9.67 -10.20
CA ASP A 633 13.14 -10.80 -11.13
C ASP A 633 13.26 -12.11 -10.35
N ILE A 634 12.39 -13.09 -10.65
CA ILE A 634 12.40 -14.36 -9.92
C ILE A 634 13.74 -15.10 -10.06
N ARG A 635 14.47 -14.87 -11.16
CA ARG A 635 15.79 -15.47 -11.37
C ARG A 635 16.84 -14.95 -10.41
N TYR A 636 16.70 -13.68 -9.95
CA TYR A 636 17.53 -13.13 -8.89
C TYR A 636 17.27 -13.80 -7.55
N VAL A 637 15.99 -14.02 -7.24
CA VAL A 637 15.58 -14.75 -6.04
C VAL A 637 16.18 -16.17 -6.05
N LEU A 638 15.99 -16.91 -7.16
CA LEU A 638 16.53 -18.27 -7.29
C LEU A 638 18.04 -18.31 -7.21
N TRP A 639 18.72 -17.31 -7.80
CA TRP A 639 20.17 -17.20 -7.75
C TRP A 639 20.66 -16.93 -6.32
N LEU A 640 20.02 -16.01 -5.58
CA LEU A 640 20.35 -15.74 -4.18
C LEU A 640 20.15 -16.98 -3.30
N LEU A 641 19.05 -17.70 -3.47
CA LEU A 641 18.79 -18.93 -2.72
C LEU A 641 19.84 -20.02 -3.01
N ARG A 642 20.28 -20.14 -4.27
CA ARG A 642 21.23 -21.18 -4.69
C ARG A 642 22.68 -20.82 -4.37
N ASP A 643 23.14 -19.65 -4.86
CA ASP A 643 24.57 -19.33 -4.90
C ASP A 643 25.05 -18.51 -3.69
N TYR A 644 24.13 -17.81 -2.99
CA TYR A 644 24.43 -17.04 -1.79
C TYR A 644 24.03 -17.77 -0.50
N ALA A 645 22.78 -18.22 -0.44
CA ALA A 645 22.23 -18.85 0.77
C ALA A 645 22.39 -20.37 0.82
N HIS A 646 22.72 -21.04 -0.29
CA HIS A 646 22.89 -22.51 -0.40
C HIS A 646 21.68 -23.33 0.07
N MET A 647 20.44 -22.85 -0.22
CA MET A 647 19.19 -23.49 0.18
C MET A 647 18.70 -24.54 -0.85
N ASP A 648 19.50 -25.57 -1.10
CA ASP A 648 19.25 -26.58 -2.14
C ASP A 648 17.95 -27.39 -1.89
N GLU A 649 17.63 -27.69 -0.63
CA GLU A 649 16.40 -28.39 -0.27
C GLU A 649 15.16 -27.54 -0.61
N LEU A 650 15.19 -26.25 -0.28
CA LEU A 650 14.11 -25.33 -0.61
C LEU A 650 13.94 -25.18 -2.13
N LEU A 651 15.04 -25.06 -2.87
CA LEU A 651 15.00 -25.00 -4.34
C LEU A 651 14.39 -26.26 -4.96
N THR A 652 14.70 -27.44 -4.40
CA THR A 652 14.10 -28.71 -4.85
C THR A 652 12.59 -28.74 -4.59
N GLU A 653 12.12 -28.09 -3.52
CA GLU A 653 10.68 -28.01 -3.20
C GLU A 653 9.91 -27.08 -4.14
N ILE A 654 10.52 -26.01 -4.63
CA ILE A 654 9.81 -24.96 -5.41
C ILE A 654 10.00 -25.08 -6.93
N LEU A 655 10.94 -25.88 -7.44
CA LEU A 655 11.24 -26.10 -8.86
C LEU A 655 10.82 -27.48 -9.33
#